data_e5ef4526d63f8de0b4bce3eaca2ae8b8
#
_entry.id   e5ef4526d63f8de0b4bce3eaca2ae8b8
#
_cell.length_a   1.000
_cell.length_b   1.000
_cell.length_c   1.000
_cell.angle_alpha   90.00
_cell.angle_beta   90.00
_cell.angle_gamma   90.00
#
_symmetry.space_group_name_H-M   'P 1'
#
loop_
_entity.id
_entity.type
_entity.pdbx_description
1 polymer ?
#
loop_
_entity_poly.entity_id
_entity_poly.type
_entity_poly.pdbx_seq_one_letter_code
_entity_poly.pdbx_strand_id
1 'polypeptide(L)'
;MTRRDVMKTLAATAALPAAAAMQTDGLKIRHVDIIHHTHTDFGYTDMPSLVRALQVRFLDAALQTCLNDQHFRWTVEGTVALDDWWRGAPPARRSDLLRMVQSGQMDVMAMGFNQTPFLNALEWRQALDWLPPDLLRAVNPQAAMQNDVNGFPRAGAMLLLDRGIRRLLMGINPDSGGPPFQRPSAFWWKMPDGRRMFVWLGDHYGTAYSYFEANYWQRGQAKAADATLGPPRAGDVLRTDAASLRVCQAHLHERLRKLEAAGYAHDRLIVSYTNAWRWDNDVPFPPLSAFVAAWNALGLTPDLRLTTATQAVLDMERAAGGAVPTLEGEWTDWWANGDAGGPRELAASRAAKRNIAAALAPVWGAPSEQVTKKTSQMLKDLCLFDEHTFGANISVSEPDSPFTLAQYAEKSLTAYRPMGHSEWLLGQRARVRLAAEPAGLYVVNTAREPYSGWATLQAAAIRDGTKIPQIGNMARFWVEYLGPSNIRHMKREELEAPGIASPAKPGMQTDSAGWPVSAVWPGMQEPLFTAGLGDFLAVTVVPPADRGTIERMHSTPDPAAREKLRAEAFRQIPATYGATQVEETPHTLVCTQPVNHPRLEKATRRLELWKREPRGRLSLRFDRISSPAPEVFYLNFAFPVERVLPVFSNGGVPFTPYDDQLKGTCRDYYAIDSWARYKSPQGEWLWVTRDAALVTVGGPHTLLRRTTAPPDTNRIMAMLFDNFWHTNFVANSSGTMEFQFELLWRKQIPDPDAAAETLVSTPVVVINPANPASPELMKSLFTP
;
A
#
# COMPACT_ATOMS: atom_id res chain seq x y z
N MET A 1 -5.33 23.69 -13.07
CA MET A 1 -4.80 24.66 -12.10
C MET A 1 -3.48 24.13 -11.62
N THR A 2 -2.40 24.85 -11.81
CA THR A 2 -1.12 24.50 -11.20
C THR A 2 -1.22 24.74 -9.69
N ARG A 3 -0.31 24.14 -8.86
CA ARG A 3 -0.15 24.54 -7.43
C ARG A 3 -0.28 26.05 -7.23
N ARG A 4 0.05 26.83 -8.24
CA ARG A 4 -0.08 28.29 -8.32
C ARG A 4 -1.52 28.79 -8.26
N ASP A 5 -2.49 28.05 -8.74
CA ASP A 5 -3.90 28.51 -8.84
C ASP A 5 -4.71 28.14 -7.60
N VAL A 6 -4.41 27.01 -6.92
CA VAL A 6 -4.98 26.64 -5.62
C VAL A 6 -4.54 27.64 -4.56
N MET A 7 -3.34 28.19 -4.69
CA MET A 7 -2.80 29.21 -3.78
C MET A 7 -3.40 30.60 -4.04
N LYS A 8 -3.89 30.88 -5.24
CA LYS A 8 -4.59 32.15 -5.52
C LYS A 8 -5.95 32.24 -4.85
N THR A 9 -6.62 31.13 -4.64
CA THR A 9 -7.92 31.11 -3.94
C THR A 9 -7.78 31.30 -2.43
N LEU A 10 -6.59 31.02 -1.87
CA LEU A 10 -6.24 31.33 -0.47
C LEU A 10 -5.67 32.77 -0.29
N ALA A 11 -5.30 33.45 -1.38
CA ALA A 11 -4.63 34.75 -1.34
C ALA A 11 -5.58 35.97 -1.35
N ALA A 12 -6.88 35.77 -1.37
CA ALA A 12 -7.86 36.86 -1.27
C ALA A 12 -8.20 37.18 0.19
N THR A 13 -7.20 37.34 1.06
CA THR A 13 -7.41 37.95 2.38
C THR A 13 -6.51 39.17 2.54
N ALA A 14 -7.18 40.29 2.61
CA ALA A 14 -6.81 41.66 2.76
C ALA A 14 -5.54 41.96 3.58
N ALA A 15 -4.85 43.02 3.14
CA ALA A 15 -3.94 43.79 3.99
C ALA A 15 -4.65 44.15 5.30
N LEU A 16 -4.15 43.68 6.42
CA LEU A 16 -4.61 44.07 7.74
C LEU A 16 -4.18 45.50 8.03
N PRO A 17 -5.06 46.37 8.50
CA PRO A 17 -4.67 47.68 8.99
C PRO A 17 -3.83 47.50 10.27
N ALA A 18 -2.69 48.16 10.32
CA ALA A 18 -1.89 48.29 11.55
C ALA A 18 -2.71 49.01 12.63
N ALA A 19 -2.88 48.33 13.79
CA ALA A 19 -3.54 48.78 15.00
C ALA A 19 -5.00 48.29 15.19
N ALA A 20 -5.15 46.96 15.43
CA ALA A 20 -6.24 46.47 16.25
C ALA A 20 -5.66 46.06 17.59
N ALA A 21 -6.11 46.66 18.67
CA ALA A 21 -5.76 46.27 20.03
C ALA A 21 -6.06 44.80 20.24
N MET A 22 -5.07 44.02 20.64
CA MET A 22 -5.17 42.58 20.85
C MET A 22 -6.21 42.29 21.93
N GLN A 23 -7.39 41.79 21.50
CA GLN A 23 -8.28 41.08 22.40
C GLN A 23 -7.69 39.68 22.62
N THR A 24 -7.04 39.47 23.76
CA THR A 24 -6.45 38.18 24.18
C THR A 24 -7.47 37.27 24.84
N ASP A 25 -8.70 37.68 24.98
CA ASP A 25 -9.70 36.98 25.80
C ASP A 25 -10.67 36.17 24.96
N GLY A 26 -10.58 34.83 25.05
CA GLY A 26 -11.58 33.93 24.52
C GLY A 26 -11.10 32.63 23.90
N LEU A 27 -9.81 32.44 23.60
CA LEU A 27 -9.30 31.20 23.09
C LEU A 27 -9.36 30.07 24.15
N LYS A 28 -9.88 28.92 23.78
CA LYS A 28 -9.88 27.70 24.61
C LYS A 28 -8.53 26.99 24.55
N ILE A 29 -7.87 27.02 23.39
CA ILE A 29 -6.57 26.40 23.17
C ILE A 29 -5.51 27.20 23.93
N ARG A 30 -4.92 26.56 24.94
CA ARG A 30 -3.93 27.20 25.86
C ARG A 30 -2.51 26.69 25.59
N HIS A 31 -2.37 25.50 24.97
CA HIS A 31 -1.10 24.84 24.81
C HIS A 31 -0.92 24.39 23.32
N VAL A 32 0.24 24.69 22.74
CA VAL A 32 0.62 24.17 21.41
C VAL A 32 1.91 23.40 21.57
N ASP A 33 1.81 22.08 21.34
CA ASP A 33 2.93 21.16 21.32
C ASP A 33 3.48 21.07 19.91
N ILE A 34 4.76 21.42 19.76
CA ILE A 34 5.48 21.35 18.46
C ILE A 34 6.33 20.09 18.47
N ILE A 35 6.05 19.20 17.52
CA ILE A 35 6.84 17.99 17.27
C ILE A 35 7.78 18.30 16.10
N HIS A 36 9.10 18.20 16.33
CA HIS A 36 10.08 18.36 15.26
C HIS A 36 10.61 17.00 14.79
N HIS A 37 10.50 16.76 13.50
CA HIS A 37 11.00 15.56 12.84
C HIS A 37 11.39 15.86 11.38
N THR A 38 11.89 14.87 10.66
CA THR A 38 11.99 14.88 9.21
C THR A 38 11.05 13.82 8.66
N HIS A 39 10.31 14.15 7.61
CA HIS A 39 9.53 13.16 6.87
C HIS A 39 10.48 12.32 6.00
N THR A 40 10.08 11.10 5.66
CA THR A 40 10.92 10.20 4.86
C THR A 40 10.14 9.64 3.69
N ASP A 41 10.52 10.08 2.49
CA ASP A 41 10.13 9.49 1.21
C ASP A 41 11.29 8.63 0.70
N PHE A 42 11.12 7.33 0.57
CA PHE A 42 12.15 6.48 -0.07
C PHE A 42 12.04 6.53 -1.59
N GLY A 43 12.27 7.69 -2.15
CA GLY A 43 12.08 8.10 -3.54
C GLY A 43 11.65 9.55 -3.59
N TYR A 44 10.83 9.95 -4.56
CA TYR A 44 10.19 11.24 -4.74
C TYR A 44 11.16 12.43 -4.88
N THR A 45 11.77 12.91 -3.79
CA THR A 45 12.71 14.05 -3.81
C THR A 45 14.07 13.71 -4.41
N ASP A 46 14.54 12.48 -4.18
CA ASP A 46 15.84 11.97 -4.65
C ASP A 46 15.79 10.45 -4.80
N MET A 47 16.88 9.85 -5.29
CA MET A 47 17.00 8.40 -5.37
C MET A 47 16.87 7.75 -3.98
N PRO A 48 16.18 6.60 -3.86
CA PRO A 48 15.98 5.90 -2.58
C PRO A 48 17.25 5.70 -1.75
N SER A 49 18.34 5.31 -2.39
CA SER A 49 19.65 5.14 -1.73
C SER A 49 20.24 6.45 -1.20
N LEU A 50 20.08 7.55 -1.94
CA LEU A 50 20.53 8.87 -1.51
C LEU A 50 19.69 9.37 -0.34
N VAL A 51 18.35 9.22 -0.40
CA VAL A 51 17.47 9.59 0.72
C VAL A 51 17.87 8.84 1.99
N ARG A 52 18.11 7.53 1.93
CA ARG A 52 18.58 6.75 3.08
C ARG A 52 19.90 7.28 3.64
N ALA A 53 20.86 7.62 2.79
CA ALA A 53 22.13 8.21 3.23
C ALA A 53 21.96 9.61 3.86
N LEU A 54 21.01 10.41 3.36
CA LEU A 54 20.67 11.71 3.92
C LEU A 54 19.98 11.57 5.28
N GLN A 55 19.04 10.63 5.44
CA GLN A 55 18.37 10.35 6.72
C GLN A 55 19.36 9.97 7.83
N VAL A 56 20.42 9.21 7.50
CA VAL A 56 21.52 8.93 8.43
C VAL A 56 22.20 10.22 8.91
N ARG A 57 22.46 11.16 7.99
CA ARG A 57 23.07 12.46 8.32
C ARG A 57 22.14 13.35 9.10
N PHE A 58 20.84 13.36 8.77
CA PHE A 58 19.85 14.14 9.48
C PHE A 58 19.70 13.66 10.93
N LEU A 59 19.69 12.35 11.15
CA LEU A 59 19.65 11.78 12.50
C LEU A 59 20.92 12.12 13.30
N ASP A 60 22.10 12.06 12.67
CA ASP A 60 23.34 12.44 13.35
C ASP A 60 23.38 13.93 13.71
N ALA A 61 22.88 14.79 12.82
CA ALA A 61 22.74 16.23 13.08
C ALA A 61 21.72 16.49 14.19
N ALA A 62 20.60 15.77 14.23
CA ALA A 62 19.61 15.88 15.29
C ALA A 62 20.16 15.47 16.66
N LEU A 63 20.88 14.35 16.70
CA LEU A 63 21.58 13.91 17.90
C LEU A 63 22.58 14.97 18.39
N GLN A 64 23.38 15.54 17.47
CA GLN A 64 24.34 16.59 17.84
C GLN A 64 23.63 17.85 18.35
N THR A 65 22.48 18.21 17.77
CA THR A 65 21.67 19.35 18.25
C THR A 65 21.14 19.10 19.64
N CYS A 66 20.61 17.91 19.92
CA CYS A 66 20.14 17.54 21.26
C CYS A 66 21.26 17.54 22.31
N LEU A 67 22.47 17.14 21.93
CA LEU A 67 23.65 17.19 22.82
C LEU A 67 24.10 18.63 23.15
N ASN A 68 23.91 19.56 22.22
CA ASN A 68 24.31 20.95 22.36
C ASN A 68 23.24 21.83 23.00
N ASP A 69 21.97 21.43 22.91
CA ASP A 69 20.83 22.19 23.43
C ASP A 69 19.87 21.27 24.19
N GLN A 70 19.85 21.40 25.50
CA GLN A 70 18.98 20.63 26.41
C GLN A 70 17.47 20.87 26.16
N HIS A 71 17.09 21.98 25.51
CA HIS A 71 15.70 22.35 25.21
C HIS A 71 15.23 21.84 23.86
N PHE A 72 16.16 21.43 22.99
CA PHE A 72 15.82 20.87 21.69
C PHE A 72 15.21 19.47 21.84
N ARG A 73 14.21 19.16 21.01
CA ARG A 73 13.55 17.84 20.95
C ARG A 73 13.50 17.35 19.52
N TRP A 74 13.60 16.05 19.35
CA TRP A 74 13.56 15.40 18.05
C TRP A 74 12.81 14.09 18.10
N THR A 75 11.95 13.85 17.11
CA THR A 75 11.27 12.57 16.88
C THR A 75 11.86 11.86 15.67
N VAL A 76 12.26 10.61 15.83
CA VAL A 76 12.65 9.74 14.73
C VAL A 76 11.37 9.11 14.17
N GLU A 77 10.96 9.55 12.97
CA GLU A 77 9.70 9.14 12.34
C GLU A 77 9.65 7.65 12.03
N GLY A 78 10.75 7.08 11.53
CA GLY A 78 10.82 5.68 11.10
C GLY A 78 12.06 4.94 11.57
N THR A 79 11.91 3.66 11.93
CA THR A 79 13.00 2.83 12.45
C THR A 79 14.03 2.46 11.38
N VAL A 80 13.73 2.58 10.08
CA VAL A 80 14.69 2.33 8.99
C VAL A 80 15.86 3.29 9.06
N ALA A 81 15.60 4.59 9.23
CA ALA A 81 16.65 5.60 9.35
C ALA A 81 17.55 5.33 10.58
N LEU A 82 16.95 4.89 11.68
CA LEU A 82 17.69 4.51 12.89
C LEU A 82 18.55 3.26 12.68
N ASP A 83 18.04 2.21 12.00
CA ASP A 83 18.81 0.99 11.70
C ASP A 83 20.02 1.30 10.82
N ASP A 84 19.81 2.11 9.76
CA ASP A 84 20.88 2.51 8.86
C ASP A 84 21.97 3.32 9.60
N TRP A 85 21.57 4.29 10.44
CA TRP A 85 22.49 5.06 11.26
C TRP A 85 23.22 4.18 12.29
N TRP A 86 22.49 3.32 13.00
CA TRP A 86 23.04 2.47 14.05
C TRP A 86 24.14 1.54 13.55
N ARG A 87 23.98 0.99 12.36
CA ARG A 87 24.98 0.09 11.77
C ARG A 87 26.33 0.78 11.54
N GLY A 88 26.32 2.05 11.13
CA GLY A 88 27.52 2.83 10.85
C GLY A 88 28.04 3.63 12.04
N ALA A 89 27.25 3.85 13.08
CA ALA A 89 27.60 4.74 14.19
C ALA A 89 28.66 4.12 15.12
N PRO A 90 29.66 4.91 15.56
CA PRO A 90 30.61 4.47 16.59
C PRO A 90 29.92 4.18 17.93
N PRO A 91 30.50 3.31 18.80
CA PRO A 91 29.89 2.97 20.10
C PRO A 91 29.56 4.18 20.99
N ALA A 92 30.41 5.20 21.03
CA ALA A 92 30.16 6.43 21.80
C ALA A 92 28.88 7.15 21.29
N ARG A 93 28.70 7.29 19.98
CA ARG A 93 27.50 7.92 19.40
C ARG A 93 26.23 7.11 19.65
N ARG A 94 26.33 5.76 19.62
CA ARG A 94 25.22 4.87 19.99
C ARG A 94 24.80 5.11 21.44
N SER A 95 25.79 5.23 22.36
CA SER A 95 25.53 5.55 23.78
C SER A 95 24.91 6.93 23.95
N ASP A 96 25.35 7.93 23.18
CA ASP A 96 24.76 9.28 23.20
C ASP A 96 23.30 9.26 22.76
N LEU A 97 22.96 8.56 21.67
CA LEU A 97 21.58 8.43 21.21
C LEU A 97 20.69 7.79 22.27
N LEU A 98 21.12 6.66 22.86
CA LEU A 98 20.35 6.00 23.90
C LEU A 98 20.14 6.91 25.12
N ARG A 99 21.16 7.71 25.50
CA ARG A 99 21.04 8.69 26.58
C ARG A 99 19.99 9.78 26.23
N MET A 100 19.96 10.27 24.97
CA MET A 100 18.96 11.26 24.55
C MET A 100 17.54 10.67 24.51
N VAL A 101 17.41 9.42 24.15
CA VAL A 101 16.11 8.71 24.22
C VAL A 101 15.67 8.53 25.68
N GLN A 102 16.56 8.09 26.56
CA GLN A 102 16.26 7.90 27.99
C GLN A 102 15.91 9.21 28.69
N SER A 103 16.52 10.32 28.31
CA SER A 103 16.20 11.65 28.85
C SER A 103 14.89 12.26 28.32
N GLY A 104 14.28 11.66 27.29
CA GLY A 104 13.11 12.18 26.59
C GLY A 104 13.39 13.37 25.66
N GLN A 105 14.68 13.65 25.35
CA GLN A 105 15.02 14.64 24.32
C GLN A 105 14.80 14.09 22.90
N MET A 106 14.96 12.80 22.73
CA MET A 106 14.62 12.11 21.49
C MET A 106 13.60 11.00 21.75
N ASP A 107 12.79 10.70 20.78
CA ASP A 107 11.97 9.48 20.77
C ASP A 107 12.03 8.79 19.39
N VAL A 108 11.53 7.57 19.34
CA VAL A 108 11.50 6.75 18.13
C VAL A 108 10.10 6.22 17.94
N MET A 109 9.52 6.44 16.77
CA MET A 109 8.21 5.89 16.40
C MET A 109 8.33 4.41 16.04
N ALA A 110 7.25 3.65 16.25
CA ALA A 110 7.27 2.20 16.17
C ALA A 110 7.35 1.64 14.75
N MET A 111 6.92 2.41 13.75
CA MET A 111 6.89 1.93 12.37
C MET A 111 8.24 2.09 11.66
N GLY A 112 8.47 1.27 10.62
CA GLY A 112 9.67 1.37 9.79
C GLY A 112 9.73 2.67 8.99
N PHE A 113 8.60 3.02 8.42
CA PHE A 113 8.39 4.14 7.50
C PHE A 113 6.88 4.31 7.25
N ASN A 114 6.49 5.30 6.44
CA ASN A 114 5.12 5.52 6.03
C ASN A 114 4.74 4.51 4.92
N GLN A 115 3.58 3.88 5.00
CA GLN A 115 3.25 2.67 4.25
C GLN A 115 1.94 2.80 3.50
N THR A 116 1.89 2.20 2.31
CA THR A 116 0.64 1.90 1.60
C THR A 116 -0.06 0.68 2.22
N PRO A 117 -1.35 0.45 1.96
CA PRO A 117 -2.10 -0.66 2.56
C PRO A 117 -1.84 -2.03 1.88
N PHE A 118 -0.67 -2.24 1.27
CA PHE A 118 -0.35 -3.49 0.55
C PHE A 118 0.44 -4.51 1.38
N LEU A 119 0.86 -4.16 2.59
CA LEU A 119 1.60 -5.07 3.45
C LEU A 119 0.72 -6.23 3.90
N ASN A 120 1.20 -7.47 3.70
CA ASN A 120 0.59 -8.63 4.32
C ASN A 120 1.05 -8.80 5.79
N ALA A 121 0.50 -9.78 6.49
CA ALA A 121 0.81 -10.01 7.91
C ALA A 121 2.30 -10.31 8.20
N LEU A 122 3.05 -10.91 7.27
CA LEU A 122 4.49 -11.17 7.43
C LEU A 122 5.28 -9.88 7.31
N GLU A 123 4.95 -9.05 6.35
CA GLU A 123 5.58 -7.74 6.14
C GLU A 123 5.30 -6.78 7.29
N TRP A 124 4.06 -6.72 7.78
CA TRP A 124 3.72 -5.94 8.97
C TRP A 124 4.57 -6.32 10.18
N ARG A 125 4.73 -7.62 10.44
CA ARG A 125 5.62 -8.09 11.51
C ARG A 125 7.06 -7.66 11.27
N GLN A 126 7.57 -7.83 10.03
CA GLN A 126 8.93 -7.43 9.69
C GLN A 126 9.14 -5.92 9.81
N ALA A 127 8.16 -5.10 9.40
CA ALA A 127 8.22 -3.64 9.52
C ALA A 127 8.30 -3.19 10.98
N LEU A 128 7.56 -3.85 11.89
CA LEU A 128 7.59 -3.57 13.32
C LEU A 128 8.82 -4.16 14.03
N ASP A 129 9.39 -5.24 13.50
CA ASP A 129 10.63 -5.88 13.99
C ASP A 129 11.85 -5.46 13.14
N TRP A 130 11.87 -4.23 12.64
CA TRP A 130 12.95 -3.75 11.76
C TRP A 130 14.28 -3.65 12.47
N LEU A 131 14.29 -3.15 13.69
CA LEU A 131 15.49 -2.97 14.50
C LEU A 131 15.95 -4.32 15.11
N PRO A 132 17.26 -4.45 15.39
CA PRO A 132 17.75 -5.53 16.26
C PRO A 132 16.97 -5.54 17.59
N PRO A 133 16.64 -6.72 18.14
CA PRO A 133 15.79 -6.82 19.33
C PRO A 133 16.31 -6.03 20.55
N ASP A 134 17.63 -5.98 20.75
CA ASP A 134 18.23 -5.24 21.86
C ASP A 134 18.05 -3.73 21.69
N LEU A 135 18.25 -3.23 20.48
CA LEU A 135 18.05 -1.82 20.15
C LEU A 135 16.57 -1.45 20.27
N LEU A 136 15.66 -2.28 19.74
CA LEU A 136 14.22 -2.05 19.85
C LEU A 136 13.77 -1.94 21.30
N ARG A 137 14.27 -2.83 22.18
CA ARG A 137 14.00 -2.75 23.62
C ARG A 137 14.58 -1.49 24.27
N ALA A 138 15.80 -1.08 23.85
CA ALA A 138 16.46 0.09 24.41
C ALA A 138 15.77 1.41 24.06
N VAL A 139 15.29 1.55 22.80
CA VAL A 139 14.55 2.76 22.38
C VAL A 139 13.07 2.73 22.78
N ASN A 140 12.50 1.54 23.00
CA ASN A 140 11.18 1.30 23.54
C ASN A 140 10.06 2.19 22.97
N PRO A 141 9.71 2.11 21.68
CA PRO A 141 8.69 2.94 21.07
C PRO A 141 7.34 2.85 21.80
N GLN A 142 6.67 3.96 22.04
CA GLN A 142 5.38 4.03 22.76
C GLN A 142 4.23 4.52 21.89
N ALA A 143 4.54 5.00 20.69
CA ALA A 143 3.59 5.48 19.70
C ALA A 143 4.05 5.13 18.29
N ALA A 144 3.14 5.13 17.35
CA ALA A 144 3.38 5.03 15.92
C ALA A 144 3.04 6.35 15.23
N MET A 145 3.69 6.62 14.11
CA MET A 145 3.40 7.78 13.27
C MET A 145 3.25 7.30 11.82
N GLN A 146 2.22 7.80 11.14
CA GLN A 146 1.98 7.61 9.71
C GLN A 146 1.69 8.97 9.10
N ASN A 147 2.55 9.45 8.24
CA ASN A 147 2.43 10.74 7.57
C ASN A 147 2.25 10.56 6.07
N ASP A 148 1.73 11.58 5.42
CA ASP A 148 1.50 11.67 3.98
C ASP A 148 0.37 10.75 3.46
N VAL A 149 0.24 9.56 3.95
CA VAL A 149 -0.77 8.56 3.57
C VAL A 149 -2.12 8.85 4.23
N ASN A 150 -3.22 8.59 3.51
CA ASN A 150 -4.58 8.99 3.90
C ASN A 150 -5.36 7.90 4.64
N GLY A 151 -4.78 6.73 4.85
CA GLY A 151 -5.39 5.60 5.51
C GLY A 151 -4.42 4.80 6.37
N PHE A 152 -4.97 3.85 7.11
CA PHE A 152 -4.19 2.93 7.93
C PHE A 152 -4.96 1.61 8.14
N PRO A 153 -4.46 0.46 7.63
CA PRO A 153 -5.18 -0.81 7.77
C PRO A 153 -5.35 -1.23 9.23
N ARG A 154 -6.53 -1.75 9.59
CA ARG A 154 -6.78 -2.35 10.92
C ARG A 154 -5.75 -3.42 11.28
N ALA A 155 -5.29 -4.19 10.30
CA ALA A 155 -4.24 -5.19 10.50
C ALA A 155 -2.98 -4.59 11.13
N GLY A 156 -2.51 -3.47 10.62
CA GLY A 156 -1.38 -2.73 11.19
C GLY A 156 -1.66 -2.24 12.61
N ALA A 157 -2.85 -1.67 12.84
CA ALA A 157 -3.26 -1.20 14.17
C ALA A 157 -3.33 -2.34 15.19
N MET A 158 -3.87 -3.50 14.82
CA MET A 158 -3.94 -4.68 15.70
C MET A 158 -2.53 -5.20 16.04
N LEU A 159 -1.62 -5.26 15.08
CA LEU A 159 -0.24 -5.69 15.31
C LEU A 159 0.57 -4.70 16.15
N LEU A 160 0.30 -3.39 16.03
CA LEU A 160 0.83 -2.38 16.96
C LEU A 160 0.33 -2.63 18.39
N LEU A 161 -0.97 -2.89 18.55
CA LEU A 161 -1.57 -3.22 19.85
C LEU A 161 -1.01 -4.51 20.44
N ASP A 162 -0.69 -5.53 19.63
CA ASP A 162 -0.03 -6.77 20.06
C ASP A 162 1.36 -6.48 20.68
N ARG A 163 2.04 -5.41 20.25
CA ARG A 163 3.32 -4.94 20.80
C ARG A 163 3.18 -3.90 21.91
N GLY A 164 1.95 -3.63 22.37
CA GLY A 164 1.69 -2.64 23.40
C GLY A 164 1.68 -1.19 22.92
N ILE A 165 1.83 -0.93 21.61
CA ILE A 165 1.75 0.39 21.00
C ILE A 165 0.28 0.77 20.86
N ARG A 166 -0.17 1.75 21.65
CA ARG A 166 -1.58 2.11 21.77
C ARG A 166 -1.93 3.49 21.22
N ARG A 167 -0.98 4.17 20.58
CA ARG A 167 -1.12 5.53 20.08
C ARG A 167 -0.65 5.63 18.65
N LEU A 168 -1.42 6.32 17.83
CA LEU A 168 -1.12 6.57 16.41
C LEU A 168 -1.27 8.08 16.13
N LEU A 169 -0.24 8.67 15.57
CA LEU A 169 -0.29 10.02 15.01
C LEU A 169 -0.36 9.92 13.49
N MET A 170 -1.30 10.67 12.91
CA MET A 170 -1.49 10.74 11.45
C MET A 170 -1.35 12.19 10.99
N GLY A 171 -0.43 12.45 10.06
CA GLY A 171 -0.27 13.73 9.37
C GLY A 171 -0.55 13.55 7.88
N ILE A 172 -1.82 13.48 7.48
CA ILE A 172 -2.23 13.06 6.13
C ILE A 172 -2.07 14.15 5.09
N ASN A 173 -1.78 13.74 3.84
CA ASN A 173 -1.69 14.64 2.70
C ASN A 173 -3.09 15.09 2.25
N PRO A 174 -3.34 16.41 2.10
CA PRO A 174 -4.63 16.92 1.64
C PRO A 174 -4.84 16.76 0.13
N ASP A 175 -3.78 16.52 -0.65
CA ASP A 175 -3.83 16.52 -2.11
C ASP A 175 -4.51 15.28 -2.68
N SER A 176 -4.57 14.18 -1.91
CA SER A 176 -5.19 12.93 -2.33
C SER A 176 -6.41 12.60 -1.49
N GLY A 177 -7.59 12.85 -2.02
CA GLY A 177 -8.86 12.50 -1.38
C GLY A 177 -9.26 13.31 -0.15
N GLY A 178 -8.32 13.85 0.57
CA GLY A 178 -8.51 14.62 1.80
C GLY A 178 -8.72 13.75 3.05
N PRO A 179 -8.88 14.39 4.22
CA PRO A 179 -9.04 13.69 5.48
C PRO A 179 -10.41 13.02 5.60
N PRO A 180 -10.49 11.88 6.31
CA PRO A 180 -11.77 11.23 6.59
C PRO A 180 -12.64 12.03 7.56
N PHE A 181 -12.03 12.84 8.42
CA PHE A 181 -12.68 13.65 9.44
C PHE A 181 -12.17 15.07 9.41
N GLN A 182 -12.83 15.92 10.23
CA GLN A 182 -12.29 17.25 10.51
C GLN A 182 -10.90 17.15 11.16
N ARG A 183 -9.95 17.91 10.66
CA ARG A 183 -8.59 18.03 11.21
C ARG A 183 -8.38 19.40 11.90
N PRO A 184 -7.60 19.44 12.97
CA PRO A 184 -7.11 18.33 13.77
C PRO A 184 -8.22 17.71 14.61
N SER A 185 -8.09 16.42 14.97
CA SER A 185 -9.04 15.71 15.84
C SER A 185 -8.39 14.55 16.58
N ALA A 186 -9.02 14.11 17.67
CA ALA A 186 -8.63 12.91 18.39
C ALA A 186 -9.83 11.97 18.50
N PHE A 187 -9.58 10.65 18.52
CA PHE A 187 -10.60 9.64 18.72
C PHE A 187 -10.00 8.32 19.21
N TRP A 188 -10.84 7.49 19.82
CA TRP A 188 -10.53 6.08 20.05
C TRP A 188 -10.95 5.26 18.85
N TRP A 189 -10.00 4.55 18.26
CA TRP A 189 -10.28 3.59 17.18
C TRP A 189 -10.39 2.19 17.77
N LYS A 190 -11.60 1.63 17.75
CA LYS A 190 -11.90 0.31 18.31
C LYS A 190 -11.69 -0.78 17.26
N MET A 191 -10.95 -1.81 17.63
CA MET A 191 -10.67 -2.98 16.81
C MET A 191 -11.77 -4.04 16.96
N PRO A 192 -11.87 -5.00 16.01
CA PRO A 192 -12.86 -6.10 16.09
C PRO A 192 -12.77 -6.95 17.37
N ASP A 193 -11.57 -7.08 17.96
CA ASP A 193 -11.32 -7.79 19.21
C ASP A 193 -11.64 -6.96 20.47
N GLY A 194 -12.16 -5.75 20.31
CA GLY A 194 -12.55 -4.84 21.39
C GLY A 194 -11.43 -3.95 21.93
N ARG A 195 -10.17 -4.18 21.56
CA ARG A 195 -9.07 -3.29 21.94
C ARG A 195 -9.22 -1.92 21.26
N ARG A 196 -8.58 -0.90 21.82
CA ARG A 196 -8.66 0.47 21.30
C ARG A 196 -7.28 1.09 21.14
N MET A 197 -7.14 1.90 20.09
CA MET A 197 -5.98 2.73 19.81
C MET A 197 -6.39 4.20 19.93
N PHE A 198 -5.63 5.00 20.66
CA PHE A 198 -5.80 6.45 20.64
C PHE A 198 -5.19 7.02 19.37
N VAL A 199 -5.97 7.74 18.59
CA VAL A 199 -5.53 8.34 17.34
C VAL A 199 -5.56 9.86 17.44
N TRP A 200 -4.44 10.49 17.12
CA TRP A 200 -4.34 11.90 16.80
C TRP A 200 -4.28 12.07 15.29
N LEU A 201 -5.32 12.66 14.71
CA LEU A 201 -5.35 13.05 13.31
C LEU A 201 -4.97 14.54 13.23
N GLY A 202 -3.71 14.81 12.92
CA GLY A 202 -3.18 16.16 12.80
C GLY A 202 -3.45 16.80 11.43
N ASP A 203 -3.00 18.04 11.28
CA ASP A 203 -2.80 18.64 9.97
C ASP A 203 -1.64 17.94 9.23
N HIS A 204 -1.38 18.33 8.00
CA HIS A 204 -0.21 17.85 7.26
C HIS A 204 1.08 18.06 8.08
N TYR A 205 1.97 17.07 8.07
CA TYR A 205 3.20 17.01 8.87
C TYR A 205 4.16 18.19 8.68
N GLY A 206 4.11 18.90 7.56
CA GLY A 206 4.94 20.06 7.26
C GLY A 206 4.27 21.42 7.49
N THR A 207 3.12 21.50 8.16
CA THR A 207 2.31 22.73 8.19
C THR A 207 2.54 23.66 9.36
N ALA A 208 3.41 23.32 10.32
CA ALA A 208 3.63 24.15 11.51
C ALA A 208 3.98 25.61 11.18
N TYR A 209 4.76 25.85 10.12
CA TYR A 209 5.05 27.22 9.67
C TYR A 209 3.79 28.03 9.36
N SER A 210 2.77 27.43 8.79
CA SER A 210 1.53 28.10 8.43
C SER A 210 0.70 28.55 9.65
N TYR A 211 1.01 28.06 10.83
CA TYR A 211 0.42 28.52 12.08
C TYR A 211 1.02 29.84 12.54
N PHE A 212 2.30 30.07 12.23
CA PHE A 212 3.04 31.23 12.67
C PHE A 212 3.25 32.30 11.59
N GLU A 213 3.29 31.89 10.31
CA GLU A 213 3.50 32.78 9.18
C GLU A 213 2.49 32.54 8.04
N ALA A 214 1.60 33.49 7.79
CA ALA A 214 0.55 33.37 6.77
C ALA A 214 1.06 33.14 5.33
N ASN A 215 2.25 33.62 5.02
CA ASN A 215 2.79 33.62 3.65
C ASN A 215 4.06 32.77 3.51
N TYR A 216 4.31 31.86 4.44
CA TYR A 216 5.53 31.06 4.44
C TYR A 216 5.80 30.37 3.10
N TRP A 217 4.83 29.60 2.63
CA TRP A 217 4.94 28.86 1.35
C TRP A 217 5.06 29.77 0.12
N GLN A 218 4.39 30.94 0.14
CA GLN A 218 4.49 31.92 -0.95
C GLN A 218 5.88 32.55 -1.03
N ARG A 219 6.51 32.83 0.11
CA ARG A 219 7.90 33.32 0.14
C ARG A 219 8.87 32.27 -0.41
N GLY A 220 8.71 31.00 -0.02
CA GLY A 220 9.50 29.89 -0.54
C GLY A 220 9.42 29.74 -2.05
N GLN A 221 8.21 29.83 -2.61
CA GLN A 221 7.99 29.75 -4.05
C GLN A 221 8.49 30.97 -4.81
N ALA A 222 8.34 32.18 -4.27
CA ALA A 222 8.87 33.40 -4.90
C ALA A 222 10.40 33.40 -4.95
N LYS A 223 11.07 32.90 -3.91
CA LYS A 223 12.52 32.75 -3.87
C LYS A 223 13.04 31.58 -4.72
N ALA A 224 12.27 30.51 -4.85
CA ALA A 224 12.61 29.39 -5.74
C ALA A 224 12.52 29.77 -7.22
N ALA A 225 11.68 30.76 -7.57
CA ALA A 225 11.60 31.30 -8.93
C ALA A 225 12.79 32.24 -9.26
N ASP A 226 13.52 32.73 -8.26
CA ASP A 226 14.73 33.55 -8.40
C ASP A 226 15.95 32.71 -8.04
N ALA A 227 16.52 32.07 -9.04
CA ALA A 227 17.69 31.19 -8.88
C ALA A 227 18.92 31.90 -8.27
N THR A 228 18.90 33.24 -8.21
CA THR A 228 20.01 34.04 -7.63
C THR A 228 19.90 34.14 -6.11
N LEU A 229 18.70 33.91 -5.54
CA LEU A 229 18.45 34.09 -4.10
C LEU A 229 18.59 32.79 -3.31
N GLY A 230 18.66 31.64 -3.98
CA GLY A 230 18.65 30.32 -3.37
C GLY A 230 17.30 30.01 -2.64
N PRO A 231 17.12 28.79 -2.13
CA PRO A 231 15.95 28.46 -1.33
C PRO A 231 15.91 29.31 -0.06
N PRO A 232 14.70 29.62 0.49
CA PRO A 232 14.59 30.35 1.76
C PRO A 232 15.37 29.61 2.84
N ARG A 233 16.26 30.31 3.52
CA ARG A 233 16.95 29.73 4.68
C ARG A 233 15.95 29.60 5.81
N ALA A 234 15.96 28.48 6.51
CA ALA A 234 15.10 28.26 7.68
C ALA A 234 15.23 29.39 8.72
N GLY A 235 16.40 30.01 8.86
CA GLY A 235 16.63 31.17 9.73
C GLY A 235 15.96 32.50 9.29
N ASP A 236 15.37 32.55 8.10
CA ASP A 236 14.60 33.73 7.63
C ASP A 236 13.15 33.72 8.17
N VAL A 237 12.73 32.62 8.78
CA VAL A 237 11.42 32.40 9.42
C VAL A 237 11.57 32.17 10.92
N LEU A 238 10.50 32.31 11.68
CA LEU A 238 10.48 32.13 13.12
C LEU A 238 11.55 32.99 13.85
N ARG A 239 11.55 34.31 13.59
CA ARG A 239 12.44 35.26 14.25
C ARG A 239 12.11 35.37 15.74
N THR A 240 13.11 35.73 16.54
CA THR A 240 13.00 35.79 17.99
C THR A 240 12.84 37.19 18.54
N ASP A 241 12.82 38.23 17.68
CA ASP A 241 12.57 39.60 18.14
C ASP A 241 11.08 39.81 18.49
N ALA A 242 10.81 40.65 19.48
CA ALA A 242 9.48 40.83 20.05
C ALA A 242 8.42 41.30 19.03
N ALA A 243 8.80 42.10 18.02
CA ALA A 243 7.87 42.56 17.01
C ALA A 243 7.43 41.39 16.07
N SER A 244 8.39 40.61 15.60
CA SER A 244 8.11 39.40 14.77
C SER A 244 7.28 38.36 15.52
N LEU A 245 7.60 38.11 16.80
CA LEU A 245 6.85 37.17 17.63
C LEU A 245 5.38 37.60 17.84
N ARG A 246 5.09 38.90 17.98
CA ARG A 246 3.71 39.38 18.07
C ARG A 246 2.95 39.22 16.74
N VAL A 247 3.60 39.39 15.62
CA VAL A 247 3.01 39.10 14.31
C VAL A 247 2.69 37.60 14.19
N CYS A 248 3.62 36.74 14.56
CA CYS A 248 3.37 35.28 14.60
C CYS A 248 2.20 34.93 15.55
N GLN A 249 2.10 35.58 16.73
CA GLN A 249 0.99 35.38 17.65
C GLN A 249 -0.36 35.73 17.00
N ALA A 250 -0.42 36.85 16.30
CA ALA A 250 -1.66 37.29 15.67
C ALA A 250 -2.12 36.25 14.61
N HIS A 251 -1.20 35.71 13.80
CA HIS A 251 -1.49 34.64 12.83
C HIS A 251 -1.93 33.33 13.53
N LEU A 252 -1.22 32.94 14.59
CA LEU A 252 -1.59 31.76 15.38
C LEU A 252 -3.01 31.90 15.93
N HIS A 253 -3.31 33.06 16.58
CA HIS A 253 -4.64 33.32 17.13
C HIS A 253 -5.75 33.26 16.08
N GLU A 254 -5.53 33.81 14.88
CA GLU A 254 -6.49 33.71 13.77
C GLU A 254 -6.76 32.23 13.39
N ARG A 255 -5.70 31.44 13.28
CA ARG A 255 -5.83 30.02 12.96
C ARG A 255 -6.54 29.22 14.06
N LEU A 256 -6.18 29.46 15.32
CA LEU A 256 -6.82 28.80 16.47
C LEU A 256 -8.31 29.16 16.60
N ARG A 257 -8.70 30.41 16.35
CA ARG A 257 -10.13 30.80 16.31
C ARG A 257 -10.89 30.04 15.21
N LYS A 258 -10.27 29.88 14.05
CA LYS A 258 -10.88 29.08 12.96
C LYS A 258 -11.09 27.63 13.38
N LEU A 259 -10.12 27.01 14.06
CA LEU A 259 -10.23 25.65 14.58
C LEU A 259 -11.36 25.52 15.61
N GLU A 260 -11.41 26.45 16.58
CA GLU A 260 -12.45 26.49 17.63
C GLU A 260 -13.84 26.72 17.02
N ALA A 261 -13.97 27.63 16.05
CA ALA A 261 -15.21 27.86 15.31
C ALA A 261 -15.67 26.65 14.50
N ALA A 262 -14.70 25.84 14.05
CA ALA A 262 -14.97 24.56 13.39
C ALA A 262 -15.25 23.39 14.36
N GLY A 263 -15.28 23.66 15.68
CA GLY A 263 -15.67 22.67 16.70
C GLY A 263 -14.50 21.97 17.41
N TYR A 264 -13.25 22.43 17.26
CA TYR A 264 -12.14 21.90 18.03
C TYR A 264 -12.34 22.15 19.53
N ALA A 265 -12.41 21.10 20.33
CA ALA A 265 -12.88 21.17 21.71
C ALA A 265 -11.78 21.11 22.78
N HIS A 266 -10.53 20.80 22.39
CA HIS A 266 -9.42 20.58 23.33
C HIS A 266 -8.68 21.89 23.65
N ASP A 267 -8.11 21.97 24.83
CA ASP A 267 -7.26 23.09 25.26
C ASP A 267 -5.81 22.98 24.76
N ARG A 268 -5.47 21.87 24.14
CA ARG A 268 -4.14 21.51 23.60
C ARG A 268 -4.22 21.20 22.12
N LEU A 269 -3.21 21.64 21.38
CA LEU A 269 -3.03 21.34 19.94
C LEU A 269 -1.64 20.77 19.71
N ILE A 270 -1.53 19.72 18.89
CA ILE A 270 -0.26 19.19 18.41
C ILE A 270 -0.06 19.65 16.98
N VAL A 271 1.11 20.21 16.67
CA VAL A 271 1.53 20.60 15.33
C VAL A 271 2.87 19.96 14.99
N SER A 272 2.98 19.45 13.77
CA SER A 272 4.21 18.83 13.27
C SER A 272 5.03 19.85 12.48
N TYR A 273 6.34 19.84 12.72
CA TYR A 273 7.32 20.71 12.12
C TYR A 273 8.39 19.90 11.40
N THR A 274 8.48 20.08 10.09
CA THR A 274 9.62 19.65 9.28
C THR A 274 10.34 20.89 8.79
N ASN A 275 11.66 20.82 8.63
CA ASN A 275 12.40 21.93 8.06
C ASN A 275 12.13 21.98 6.55
N ALA A 276 11.86 23.16 6.01
CA ALA A 276 11.36 23.30 4.66
C ALA A 276 12.43 23.60 3.59
N TRP A 277 13.70 23.47 3.89
CA TRP A 277 14.76 23.73 2.92
C TRP A 277 14.73 22.73 1.75
N ARG A 278 14.62 21.43 2.08
CA ARG A 278 14.47 20.32 1.11
C ARG A 278 13.03 19.77 1.15
N TRP A 279 12.04 20.64 1.17
CA TRP A 279 10.65 20.33 1.41
C TRP A 279 10.46 19.83 2.84
N ASP A 280 10.30 18.53 3.01
CA ASP A 280 9.99 17.87 4.28
C ASP A 280 11.04 16.81 4.67
N ASN A 281 11.89 16.40 3.71
CA ASN A 281 13.08 15.54 3.92
C ASN A 281 14.32 16.39 4.20
N ASP A 282 14.51 16.85 5.46
CA ASP A 282 15.54 17.85 5.74
C ASP A 282 16.19 17.67 7.11
N VAL A 283 17.30 18.40 7.31
CA VAL A 283 18.04 18.49 8.56
C VAL A 283 17.19 19.11 9.68
N PRO A 284 17.53 18.90 10.97
CA PRO A 284 16.89 19.61 12.07
C PRO A 284 17.03 21.13 11.95
N PHE A 285 16.11 21.85 12.56
CA PHE A 285 16.14 23.32 12.66
C PHE A 285 16.45 23.76 14.08
N PRO A 286 17.73 23.95 14.46
CA PRO A 286 18.14 24.31 15.81
C PRO A 286 17.50 25.59 16.33
N PRO A 287 17.25 26.67 15.53
CA PRO A 287 16.64 27.90 16.02
C PRO A 287 15.21 27.74 16.59
N LEU A 288 14.55 26.59 16.36
CA LEU A 288 13.18 26.35 16.85
C LEU A 288 13.09 26.41 18.38
N SER A 289 14.08 25.90 19.10
CA SER A 289 14.12 25.98 20.57
C SER A 289 14.24 27.42 21.08
N ALA A 290 15.07 28.26 20.43
CA ALA A 290 15.21 29.67 20.73
C ALA A 290 13.90 30.43 20.43
N PHE A 291 13.19 30.11 19.35
CA PHE A 291 11.88 30.69 19.03
C PHE A 291 10.86 30.40 20.15
N VAL A 292 10.75 29.13 20.56
CA VAL A 292 9.83 28.72 21.63
C VAL A 292 10.20 29.40 22.97
N ALA A 293 11.49 29.46 23.30
CA ALA A 293 11.96 30.14 24.54
C ALA A 293 11.64 31.62 24.52
N ALA A 294 11.90 32.33 23.41
CA ALA A 294 11.62 33.75 23.27
C ALA A 294 10.11 34.05 23.33
N TRP A 295 9.29 33.22 22.71
CA TRP A 295 7.83 33.29 22.76
C TRP A 295 7.32 33.26 24.22
N ASN A 296 7.72 32.24 24.97
CA ASN A 296 7.27 32.03 26.34
C ASN A 296 7.84 33.10 27.29
N ALA A 297 9.08 33.55 27.06
CA ALA A 297 9.68 34.64 27.85
C ALA A 297 8.94 35.99 27.74
N LEU A 298 8.27 36.21 26.58
CA LEU A 298 7.40 37.39 26.39
C LEU A 298 5.99 37.19 26.95
N GLY A 299 5.67 36.04 27.55
CA GLY A 299 4.34 35.73 28.06
C GLY A 299 3.27 35.66 26.96
N LEU A 300 3.63 35.34 25.73
CA LEU A 300 2.69 35.23 24.64
C LEU A 300 1.81 33.96 24.80
N THR A 301 0.57 34.06 24.32
CA THR A 301 -0.43 32.98 24.40
C THR A 301 -0.78 32.45 23.01
N PRO A 302 -1.11 31.14 22.88
CA PRO A 302 -0.93 30.07 23.87
C PRO A 302 0.56 29.86 24.21
N ASP A 303 0.85 29.13 25.28
CA ASP A 303 2.23 28.68 25.52
C ASP A 303 2.65 27.63 24.45
N LEU A 304 3.90 27.74 24.02
CA LEU A 304 4.50 26.83 23.08
C LEU A 304 5.43 25.86 23.82
N ARG A 305 5.40 24.58 23.40
CA ARG A 305 6.32 23.58 23.92
C ARG A 305 6.93 22.80 22.77
N LEU A 306 8.26 22.83 22.65
CA LEU A 306 8.96 21.88 21.80
C LEU A 306 9.05 20.54 22.53
N THR A 307 8.50 19.48 21.95
CA THR A 307 8.36 18.17 22.59
C THR A 307 8.53 17.03 21.61
N THR A 308 8.60 15.79 22.10
CA THR A 308 8.61 14.58 21.26
C THR A 308 7.18 14.15 20.94
N ALA A 309 7.00 13.39 19.85
CA ALA A 309 5.69 12.90 19.42
C ALA A 309 5.02 12.02 20.48
N THR A 310 5.78 11.14 21.11
CA THR A 310 5.28 10.31 22.20
C THR A 310 4.74 11.16 23.36
N GLN A 311 5.50 12.17 23.80
CA GLN A 311 5.08 13.01 24.92
C GLN A 311 3.84 13.83 24.55
N ALA A 312 3.81 14.40 23.33
CA ALA A 312 2.67 15.17 22.85
C ALA A 312 1.38 14.36 22.82
N VAL A 313 1.42 13.15 22.26
CA VAL A 313 0.22 12.29 22.15
C VAL A 313 -0.23 11.75 23.50
N LEU A 314 0.70 11.48 24.43
CA LEU A 314 0.39 11.12 25.81
C LEU A 314 -0.33 12.24 26.56
N ASP A 315 0.13 13.49 26.38
CA ASP A 315 -0.48 14.65 27.01
C ASP A 315 -1.86 14.94 26.40
N MET A 316 -2.00 14.77 25.07
CA MET A 316 -3.28 14.88 24.38
C MET A 316 -4.27 13.79 24.85
N GLU A 317 -3.86 12.54 24.95
CA GLU A 317 -4.70 11.45 25.47
C GLU A 317 -5.19 11.74 26.91
N ARG A 318 -4.31 12.24 27.76
CA ARG A 318 -4.67 12.63 29.15
C ARG A 318 -5.67 13.79 29.18
N ALA A 319 -5.45 14.81 28.36
CA ALA A 319 -6.30 15.99 28.31
C ALA A 319 -7.68 15.67 27.69
N ALA A 320 -7.71 14.82 26.67
CA ALA A 320 -8.91 14.53 25.87
C ALA A 320 -9.65 13.25 26.29
N GLY A 321 -9.02 12.39 27.05
CA GLY A 321 -9.29 10.95 27.23
C GLY A 321 -10.73 10.48 27.43
N GLY A 322 -11.60 11.24 28.08
CA GLY A 322 -13.01 10.86 28.26
C GLY A 322 -13.98 11.55 27.29
N ALA A 323 -13.54 12.58 26.56
CA ALA A 323 -14.39 13.43 25.74
C ALA A 323 -14.31 13.14 24.23
N VAL A 324 -13.44 12.22 23.80
CA VAL A 324 -13.26 11.88 22.38
C VAL A 324 -14.18 10.74 21.94
N PRO A 325 -14.68 10.77 20.69
CA PRO A 325 -15.54 9.70 20.18
C PRO A 325 -14.79 8.38 20.04
N THR A 326 -15.51 7.27 20.12
CA THR A 326 -15.02 5.95 19.71
C THR A 326 -15.57 5.62 18.34
N LEU A 327 -14.69 5.32 17.39
CA LEU A 327 -15.00 4.98 16.02
C LEU A 327 -14.60 3.53 15.72
N GLU A 328 -15.32 2.87 14.82
CA GLU A 328 -15.10 1.48 14.41
C GLU A 328 -15.07 1.40 12.88
N GLY A 329 -14.37 0.41 12.32
CA GLY A 329 -14.33 0.14 10.90
C GLY A 329 -12.92 0.21 10.30
N GLU A 330 -12.77 -0.30 9.09
CA GLU A 330 -11.53 -0.23 8.32
C GLU A 330 -11.22 1.21 7.91
N TRP A 331 -9.94 1.60 7.99
CA TRP A 331 -9.50 2.92 7.53
C TRP A 331 -8.86 2.80 6.14
N THR A 332 -9.71 2.78 5.12
CA THR A 332 -9.30 2.65 3.74
C THR A 332 -8.61 3.91 3.21
N ASP A 333 -7.64 3.70 2.35
CA ASP A 333 -6.68 4.70 1.92
C ASP A 333 -7.00 5.29 0.53
N TRP A 334 -6.74 6.59 0.36
CA TRP A 334 -6.85 7.31 -0.91
C TRP A 334 -5.53 7.32 -1.71
N TRP A 335 -4.43 6.91 -1.09
CA TRP A 335 -3.10 7.00 -1.68
C TRP A 335 -2.76 5.81 -2.58
N ALA A 336 -3.29 4.65 -2.26
CA ALA A 336 -2.91 3.37 -2.83
C ALA A 336 -3.11 3.20 -4.35
N ASN A 337 -3.97 4.00 -4.99
CA ASN A 337 -4.23 3.86 -6.43
C ASN A 337 -2.97 4.12 -7.28
N GLY A 338 -2.05 4.94 -6.80
CA GLY A 338 -0.83 5.29 -7.51
C GLY A 338 0.10 4.10 -7.77
N ASP A 339 0.14 3.10 -6.89
CA ASP A 339 0.94 1.89 -7.07
C ASP A 339 0.50 1.07 -8.28
N ALA A 340 -0.77 1.17 -8.68
CA ALA A 340 -1.26 0.55 -9.92
C ALA A 340 -0.66 1.18 -11.20
N GLY A 341 0.07 2.29 -11.11
CA GLY A 341 0.91 2.82 -12.18
C GLY A 341 2.11 1.92 -12.55
N GLY A 342 2.56 1.06 -11.61
CA GLY A 342 3.59 0.04 -11.80
C GLY A 342 3.04 -1.39 -11.67
N PRO A 343 2.14 -1.84 -12.55
CA PRO A 343 1.43 -3.10 -12.36
C PRO A 343 2.32 -4.36 -12.41
N ARG A 344 3.45 -4.31 -13.13
CA ARG A 344 4.41 -5.43 -13.18
C ARG A 344 5.18 -5.57 -11.89
N GLU A 345 5.57 -4.47 -11.30
CA GLU A 345 6.27 -4.38 -10.02
C GLU A 345 5.35 -4.82 -8.89
N LEU A 346 4.11 -4.37 -8.90
CA LEU A 346 3.07 -4.79 -7.96
C LEU A 346 2.80 -6.31 -8.07
N ALA A 347 2.69 -6.85 -9.29
CA ALA A 347 2.55 -8.30 -9.51
C ALA A 347 3.79 -9.08 -9.04
N ALA A 348 5.01 -8.54 -9.25
CA ALA A 348 6.26 -9.15 -8.78
C ALA A 348 6.35 -9.18 -7.25
N SER A 349 5.98 -8.08 -6.58
CA SER A 349 5.87 -8.02 -5.12
C SER A 349 4.90 -9.10 -4.60
N ARG A 350 3.70 -9.21 -5.19
CA ARG A 350 2.70 -10.21 -4.80
C ARG A 350 3.18 -11.65 -5.06
N ALA A 351 3.92 -11.90 -6.16
CA ALA A 351 4.54 -13.20 -6.42
C ALA A 351 5.59 -13.54 -5.35
N ALA A 352 6.45 -12.58 -4.99
CA ALA A 352 7.43 -12.77 -3.93
C ALA A 352 6.78 -13.13 -2.58
N LYS A 353 5.71 -12.42 -2.20
CA LYS A 353 4.94 -12.69 -0.98
C LYS A 353 4.40 -14.13 -0.94
N ARG A 354 3.82 -14.60 -2.05
CA ARG A 354 3.34 -16.00 -2.18
C ARG A 354 4.49 -17.01 -2.10
N ASN A 355 5.59 -16.77 -2.79
CA ASN A 355 6.75 -17.66 -2.79
C ASN A 355 7.41 -17.74 -1.41
N ILE A 356 7.49 -16.62 -0.67
CA ILE A 356 7.98 -16.60 0.71
C ILE A 356 7.07 -17.43 1.61
N ALA A 357 5.75 -17.25 1.53
CA ALA A 357 4.79 -18.05 2.29
C ALA A 357 4.94 -19.55 1.95
N ALA A 358 5.05 -19.89 0.65
CA ALA A 358 5.29 -21.25 0.22
C ALA A 358 6.63 -21.83 0.72
N ALA A 359 7.71 -21.03 0.75
CA ALA A 359 9.03 -21.46 1.26
C ALA A 359 9.05 -21.66 2.78
N LEU A 360 8.14 -21.03 3.51
CA LEU A 360 7.94 -21.19 4.95
C LEU A 360 6.91 -22.26 5.31
N ALA A 361 6.26 -22.89 4.32
CA ALA A 361 5.23 -23.89 4.56
C ALA A 361 5.73 -25.07 5.38
N PRO A 362 4.89 -25.67 6.28
CA PRO A 362 5.29 -26.75 7.19
C PRO A 362 5.85 -27.99 6.51
N VAL A 363 5.48 -28.25 5.25
CA VAL A 363 5.95 -29.41 4.44
C VAL A 363 7.48 -29.47 4.32
N TRP A 364 8.18 -28.33 4.45
CA TRP A 364 9.64 -28.26 4.38
C TRP A 364 10.33 -28.47 5.74
N GLY A 365 9.57 -28.61 6.84
CA GLY A 365 10.09 -28.55 8.21
C GLY A 365 10.45 -27.14 8.67
N ALA A 366 10.95 -27.03 9.90
CA ALA A 366 11.33 -25.74 10.49
C ALA A 366 12.39 -25.01 9.64
N PRO A 367 12.29 -23.69 9.48
CA PRO A 367 13.32 -22.91 8.76
C PRO A 367 14.61 -22.87 9.57
N SER A 368 15.75 -23.02 8.91
CA SER A 368 17.06 -22.78 9.51
C SER A 368 17.28 -21.27 9.76
N GLU A 369 18.27 -20.92 10.56
CA GLU A 369 18.67 -19.53 10.80
C GLU A 369 18.94 -18.79 9.46
N GLN A 370 19.62 -19.45 8.53
CA GLN A 370 19.91 -18.87 7.21
C GLN A 370 18.64 -18.61 6.40
N VAL A 371 17.68 -19.53 6.41
CA VAL A 371 16.37 -19.34 5.76
C VAL A 371 15.65 -18.16 6.39
N THR A 372 15.64 -18.07 7.71
CA THR A 372 15.03 -16.95 8.45
C THR A 372 15.69 -15.62 8.09
N LYS A 373 17.01 -15.55 8.05
CA LYS A 373 17.79 -14.35 7.67
C LYS A 373 17.48 -13.92 6.23
N LYS A 374 17.49 -14.87 5.27
CA LYS A 374 17.16 -14.56 3.86
C LYS A 374 15.71 -14.10 3.70
N THR A 375 14.78 -14.73 4.40
CA THR A 375 13.36 -14.33 4.40
C THR A 375 13.20 -12.92 4.95
N SER A 376 13.82 -12.60 6.08
CA SER A 376 13.79 -11.25 6.66
C SER A 376 14.34 -10.20 5.68
N GLN A 377 15.45 -10.51 4.97
CA GLN A 377 15.97 -9.58 3.96
C GLN A 377 14.99 -9.33 2.81
N MET A 378 14.35 -10.38 2.30
CA MET A 378 13.33 -10.24 1.24
C MET A 378 12.10 -9.47 1.73
N LEU A 379 11.64 -9.73 2.95
CA LEU A 379 10.52 -9.00 3.54
C LEU A 379 10.87 -7.51 3.76
N LYS A 380 12.11 -7.18 4.15
CA LYS A 380 12.57 -5.79 4.24
C LYS A 380 12.55 -5.09 2.87
N ASP A 381 13.00 -5.76 1.82
CA ASP A 381 12.91 -5.20 0.46
C ASP A 381 11.45 -4.96 0.05
N LEU A 382 10.55 -5.93 0.28
CA LEU A 382 9.12 -5.80 -0.01
C LEU A 382 8.45 -4.67 0.79
N CYS A 383 8.79 -4.55 2.07
CA CYS A 383 8.34 -3.42 2.88
C CYS A 383 8.78 -2.07 2.29
N LEU A 384 10.01 -1.98 1.75
CA LEU A 384 10.48 -0.78 1.07
C LEU A 384 9.79 -0.55 -0.28
N PHE A 385 9.31 -1.61 -0.94
CA PHE A 385 8.46 -1.45 -2.12
C PHE A 385 7.09 -0.87 -1.76
N ASP A 386 6.47 -1.35 -0.70
CA ASP A 386 5.18 -0.90 -0.21
C ASP A 386 5.25 0.39 0.64
N GLU A 387 6.41 1.02 0.73
CA GLU A 387 6.55 2.38 1.25
C GLU A 387 5.85 3.36 0.28
N HIS A 388 5.27 4.44 0.79
CA HIS A 388 4.25 5.25 0.14
C HIS A 388 4.69 6.04 -1.11
N THR A 389 5.95 5.99 -1.54
CA THR A 389 6.44 6.68 -2.74
C THR A 389 6.95 5.70 -3.79
N PHE A 390 6.42 5.77 -5.02
CA PHE A 390 6.83 4.91 -6.12
C PHE A 390 7.02 5.70 -7.42
N GLY A 391 7.87 6.70 -7.38
CA GLY A 391 8.18 7.58 -8.51
C GLY A 391 8.93 8.82 -8.06
N ALA A 392 9.15 9.76 -8.98
CA ALA A 392 9.81 11.03 -8.73
C ALA A 392 8.81 12.18 -8.64
N ASN A 393 9.18 13.27 -7.99
CA ASN A 393 8.40 14.51 -7.96
C ASN A 393 8.11 15.08 -9.36
N ILE A 394 8.91 14.72 -10.37
CA ILE A 394 8.74 15.09 -11.78
C ILE A 394 8.23 13.94 -12.65
N SER A 395 7.74 12.84 -12.06
CA SER A 395 7.31 11.66 -12.83
C SER A 395 6.20 11.94 -13.84
N VAL A 396 5.41 12.98 -13.63
CA VAL A 396 4.34 13.42 -14.56
C VAL A 396 4.86 14.39 -15.61
N SER A 397 5.68 15.39 -15.22
CA SER A 397 6.21 16.40 -16.13
C SER A 397 7.35 15.86 -17.00
N GLU A 398 8.16 14.96 -16.45
CA GLU A 398 9.35 14.41 -17.10
C GLU A 398 9.44 12.87 -16.88
N PRO A 399 8.45 12.08 -17.37
CA PRO A 399 8.35 10.65 -17.09
C PRO A 399 9.53 9.82 -17.60
N ASP A 400 10.20 10.28 -18.65
CA ASP A 400 11.31 9.59 -19.33
C ASP A 400 12.67 10.24 -19.03
N SER A 401 12.75 11.19 -18.09
CA SER A 401 14.03 11.80 -17.71
C SER A 401 14.93 10.77 -16.98
N PRO A 402 16.27 10.88 -17.11
CA PRO A 402 17.19 10.00 -16.39
C PRO A 402 16.97 9.97 -14.87
N PHE A 403 16.56 11.08 -14.29
CA PHE A 403 16.26 11.19 -12.86
C PHE A 403 15.02 10.38 -12.47
N THR A 404 13.92 10.51 -13.21
CA THR A 404 12.68 9.73 -12.99
C THR A 404 12.93 8.24 -13.19
N LEU A 405 13.59 7.87 -14.29
CA LEU A 405 13.89 6.47 -14.61
C LEU A 405 14.83 5.83 -13.57
N ALA A 406 15.82 6.57 -13.05
CA ALA A 406 16.73 6.06 -12.03
C ALA A 406 16.00 5.78 -10.72
N GLN A 407 15.16 6.69 -10.25
CA GLN A 407 14.33 6.47 -9.05
C GLN A 407 13.40 5.28 -9.22
N TYR A 408 12.70 5.22 -10.35
CA TYR A 408 11.81 4.11 -10.68
C TYR A 408 12.57 2.77 -10.70
N ALA A 409 13.73 2.69 -11.36
CA ALA A 409 14.52 1.46 -11.44
C ALA A 409 14.99 0.99 -10.06
N GLU A 410 15.49 1.90 -9.21
CA GLU A 410 15.96 1.56 -7.87
C GLU A 410 14.81 1.07 -6.97
N LYS A 411 13.66 1.74 -7.01
CA LYS A 411 12.49 1.30 -6.25
C LYS A 411 11.94 -0.03 -6.76
N SER A 412 11.86 -0.25 -8.08
CA SER A 412 11.40 -1.49 -8.69
C SER A 412 12.25 -2.71 -8.30
N LEU A 413 13.56 -2.53 -8.05
CA LEU A 413 14.42 -3.60 -7.57
C LEU A 413 13.97 -4.16 -6.22
N THR A 414 13.29 -3.38 -5.39
CA THR A 414 12.75 -3.84 -4.11
C THR A 414 11.55 -4.80 -4.26
N ALA A 415 10.93 -4.88 -5.44
CA ALA A 415 9.94 -5.89 -5.80
C ALA A 415 10.57 -7.07 -6.57
N TYR A 416 11.40 -6.81 -7.59
CA TYR A 416 11.94 -7.85 -8.45
C TYR A 416 13.01 -8.72 -7.78
N ARG A 417 13.85 -8.15 -6.92
CA ARG A 417 14.87 -8.91 -6.19
C ARG A 417 14.25 -9.95 -5.25
N PRO A 418 13.28 -9.61 -4.39
CA PRO A 418 12.58 -10.61 -3.59
C PRO A 418 11.86 -11.66 -4.42
N MET A 419 11.28 -11.31 -5.58
CA MET A 419 10.65 -12.28 -6.47
C MET A 419 11.65 -13.36 -6.90
N GLY A 420 12.77 -12.99 -7.48
CA GLY A 420 13.79 -13.94 -7.92
C GLY A 420 14.42 -14.72 -6.77
N HIS A 421 14.71 -14.06 -5.64
CA HIS A 421 15.30 -14.72 -4.47
C HIS A 421 14.33 -15.69 -3.79
N SER A 422 13.02 -15.39 -3.76
CA SER A 422 12.01 -16.27 -3.17
C SER A 422 11.77 -17.52 -4.02
N GLU A 423 11.78 -17.40 -5.34
CA GLU A 423 11.74 -18.57 -6.25
C GLU A 423 12.95 -19.48 -6.01
N TRP A 424 14.14 -18.90 -5.95
CA TRP A 424 15.35 -19.64 -5.66
C TRP A 424 15.27 -20.32 -4.28
N LEU A 425 14.86 -19.59 -3.24
CA LEU A 425 14.73 -20.12 -1.87
C LEU A 425 13.75 -21.31 -1.84
N LEU A 426 12.59 -21.18 -2.47
CA LEU A 426 11.59 -22.25 -2.57
C LEU A 426 12.17 -23.50 -3.24
N GLY A 427 12.89 -23.31 -4.35
CA GLY A 427 13.61 -24.40 -5.03
C GLY A 427 14.66 -25.07 -4.13
N GLN A 428 15.39 -24.32 -3.32
CA GLN A 428 16.38 -24.87 -2.38
C GLN A 428 15.71 -25.63 -1.23
N ARG A 429 14.62 -25.09 -0.66
CA ARG A 429 13.81 -25.80 0.36
C ARG A 429 13.37 -27.16 -0.15
N ALA A 430 12.85 -27.21 -1.38
CA ALA A 430 12.40 -28.43 -2.00
C ALA A 430 13.56 -29.43 -2.22
N ARG A 431 14.70 -28.99 -2.74
CA ARG A 431 15.90 -29.85 -2.95
C ARG A 431 16.42 -30.41 -1.64
N VAL A 432 16.53 -29.61 -0.59
CA VAL A 432 16.99 -30.08 0.73
C VAL A 432 16.01 -31.10 1.29
N ARG A 433 14.69 -30.87 1.18
CA ARG A 433 13.68 -31.78 1.69
C ARG A 433 13.66 -33.13 0.97
N LEU A 434 13.93 -33.12 -0.33
CA LEU A 434 13.88 -34.32 -1.19
C LEU A 434 15.24 -35.01 -1.36
N ALA A 435 16.33 -34.52 -0.75
CA ALA A 435 17.67 -35.03 -0.97
C ALA A 435 17.84 -36.52 -0.63
N ALA A 436 17.05 -37.05 0.33
CA ALA A 436 17.08 -38.46 0.74
C ALA A 436 16.00 -39.31 0.02
N GLU A 437 15.17 -38.69 -0.80
CA GLU A 437 14.08 -39.38 -1.49
C GLU A 437 14.60 -40.01 -2.82
N PRO A 438 13.95 -41.07 -3.36
CA PRO A 438 14.31 -41.64 -4.61
C PRO A 438 14.36 -40.64 -5.77
N ALA A 439 15.12 -40.94 -6.82
CA ALA A 439 15.11 -40.14 -8.05
C ALA A 439 13.72 -40.16 -8.70
N GLY A 440 13.29 -39.01 -9.21
CA GLY A 440 11.99 -38.91 -9.89
C GLY A 440 11.40 -37.50 -9.83
N LEU A 441 10.17 -37.39 -10.31
CA LEU A 441 9.41 -36.13 -10.28
C LEU A 441 8.49 -36.10 -9.05
N TYR A 442 8.59 -35.01 -8.32
CA TYR A 442 7.80 -34.75 -7.13
C TYR A 442 6.91 -33.53 -7.31
N VAL A 443 5.70 -33.61 -6.76
CA VAL A 443 4.77 -32.48 -6.66
C VAL A 443 4.52 -32.21 -5.18
N VAL A 444 4.64 -30.96 -4.81
CA VAL A 444 4.50 -30.50 -3.41
C VAL A 444 3.40 -29.46 -3.31
N ASN A 445 2.40 -29.77 -2.50
CA ASN A 445 1.38 -28.81 -2.11
C ASN A 445 1.86 -28.06 -0.84
N THR A 446 2.12 -26.78 -0.99
CA THR A 446 2.52 -25.91 0.14
C THR A 446 1.34 -25.23 0.83
N ALA A 447 0.15 -25.31 0.22
CA ALA A 447 -1.06 -24.64 0.71
C ALA A 447 -1.77 -25.43 1.83
N ARG A 448 -2.69 -24.76 2.50
CA ARG A 448 -3.43 -25.28 3.68
C ARG A 448 -4.66 -26.13 3.32
N GLU A 449 -5.13 -26.11 2.07
CA GLU A 449 -6.19 -26.97 1.57
C GLU A 449 -5.66 -27.98 0.56
N PRO A 450 -6.41 -29.10 0.29
CA PRO A 450 -6.05 -30.04 -0.75
C PRO A 450 -5.99 -29.36 -2.13
N TYR A 451 -5.04 -29.79 -2.94
CA TYR A 451 -4.89 -29.33 -4.32
C TYR A 451 -5.37 -30.38 -5.32
N SER A 452 -6.17 -29.97 -6.30
CA SER A 452 -6.45 -30.72 -7.53
C SER A 452 -6.36 -29.76 -8.70
N GLY A 453 -5.53 -30.10 -9.70
CA GLY A 453 -5.34 -29.18 -10.82
C GLY A 453 -4.08 -29.44 -11.63
N TRP A 454 -3.76 -28.47 -12.48
CA TRP A 454 -2.60 -28.54 -13.35
C TRP A 454 -1.30 -28.21 -12.61
N ALA A 455 -0.31 -29.09 -12.76
CA ALA A 455 1.07 -28.82 -12.42
C ALA A 455 1.90 -28.63 -13.69
N THR A 456 2.90 -27.76 -13.64
CA THR A 456 3.74 -27.41 -14.79
C THR A 456 5.21 -27.41 -14.43
N LEU A 457 6.06 -27.76 -15.40
CA LEU A 457 7.51 -27.61 -15.32
C LEU A 457 8.09 -27.27 -16.71
N GLN A 458 9.31 -26.77 -16.74
CA GLN A 458 10.00 -26.53 -18.02
C GLN A 458 10.17 -27.85 -18.79
N ALA A 459 9.70 -27.92 -20.03
CA ALA A 459 9.79 -29.11 -20.84
C ALA A 459 11.25 -29.58 -21.04
N ALA A 460 12.20 -28.65 -21.14
CA ALA A 460 13.63 -28.93 -21.22
C ALA A 460 14.22 -29.61 -19.97
N ALA A 461 13.51 -29.61 -18.84
CA ALA A 461 13.91 -30.30 -17.62
C ALA A 461 13.64 -31.82 -17.70
N ILE A 462 12.81 -32.30 -18.64
CA ILE A 462 12.46 -33.69 -18.82
C ILE A 462 13.52 -34.33 -19.70
N ARG A 463 14.44 -35.10 -19.10
CA ARG A 463 15.60 -35.67 -19.78
C ARG A 463 15.53 -37.20 -19.99
N ASP A 464 14.58 -37.85 -19.36
CA ASP A 464 14.44 -39.31 -19.32
C ASP A 464 13.51 -39.87 -20.41
N GLY A 465 13.05 -39.03 -21.33
CA GLY A 465 12.13 -39.43 -22.43
C GLY A 465 10.68 -39.57 -21.97
N THR A 466 10.29 -39.19 -20.78
CA THR A 466 8.89 -39.16 -20.33
C THR A 466 8.08 -38.20 -21.20
N LYS A 467 6.98 -38.68 -21.76
CA LYS A 467 6.12 -37.90 -22.66
C LYS A 467 5.02 -37.21 -21.89
N ILE A 468 5.31 -35.98 -21.41
CA ILE A 468 4.31 -35.14 -20.77
C ILE A 468 3.73 -34.16 -21.80
N PRO A 469 2.40 -33.96 -21.86
CA PRO A 469 1.80 -32.96 -22.74
C PRO A 469 2.43 -31.58 -22.57
N GLN A 470 2.71 -30.88 -23.66
CA GLN A 470 3.40 -29.58 -23.65
C GLN A 470 2.49 -28.47 -24.18
N ILE A 471 2.62 -27.30 -23.56
CA ILE A 471 2.05 -26.03 -24.04
C ILE A 471 3.21 -25.05 -24.13
N GLY A 472 3.62 -24.72 -25.35
CA GLY A 472 4.85 -23.95 -25.57
C GLY A 472 6.07 -24.71 -25.04
N ASN A 473 6.87 -24.07 -24.19
CA ASN A 473 8.05 -24.65 -23.54
C ASN A 473 7.76 -25.28 -22.15
N MET A 474 6.49 -25.40 -21.77
CA MET A 474 6.07 -25.98 -20.49
C MET A 474 5.42 -27.35 -20.69
N ALA A 475 5.87 -28.32 -19.91
CA ALA A 475 5.16 -29.60 -19.75
C ALA A 475 4.05 -29.41 -18.72
N ARG A 476 2.87 -29.99 -18.96
CA ARG A 476 1.67 -29.84 -18.16
C ARG A 476 1.02 -31.17 -17.89
N PHE A 477 0.77 -31.50 -16.62
CA PHE A 477 0.10 -32.73 -16.21
C PHE A 477 -0.90 -32.46 -15.09
N TRP A 478 -1.87 -33.35 -14.94
CA TRP A 478 -2.90 -33.22 -13.93
C TRP A 478 -2.50 -33.89 -12.63
N VAL A 479 -2.72 -33.23 -11.53
CA VAL A 479 -2.59 -33.75 -10.16
C VAL A 479 -3.98 -33.97 -9.60
N GLU A 480 -4.35 -35.20 -9.39
CA GLU A 480 -5.61 -35.59 -8.75
C GLU A 480 -5.36 -35.65 -7.24
N TYR A 481 -6.00 -34.81 -6.48
CA TYR A 481 -5.96 -34.75 -5.02
C TYR A 481 -4.55 -34.89 -4.39
N LEU A 482 -3.96 -33.79 -4.03
CA LEU A 482 -2.75 -33.71 -3.20
C LEU A 482 -3.11 -33.03 -1.88
N GLY A 483 -3.05 -33.75 -0.76
CA GLY A 483 -3.41 -33.22 0.55
C GLY A 483 -2.66 -31.94 0.93
N PRO A 484 -3.14 -31.18 1.93
CA PRO A 484 -2.49 -29.96 2.38
C PRO A 484 -1.09 -30.27 2.94
N SER A 485 -0.13 -29.38 2.68
CA SER A 485 1.26 -29.53 3.11
C SER A 485 1.84 -30.93 2.85
N ASN A 486 1.62 -31.47 1.66
CA ASN A 486 1.98 -32.86 1.31
C ASN A 486 2.90 -32.93 0.09
N ILE A 487 3.65 -34.04 0.01
CA ILE A 487 4.58 -34.38 -1.08
C ILE A 487 4.13 -35.66 -1.75
N ARG A 488 4.12 -35.67 -3.09
CA ARG A 488 3.80 -36.88 -3.89
C ARG A 488 4.88 -37.14 -4.91
N HIS A 489 5.41 -38.37 -4.91
CA HIS A 489 6.23 -38.89 -5.99
C HIS A 489 5.31 -39.29 -7.14
N MET A 490 5.50 -38.71 -8.33
CA MET A 490 4.68 -38.96 -9.49
C MET A 490 5.25 -40.18 -10.27
N LYS A 491 4.40 -41.14 -10.54
CA LYS A 491 4.78 -42.28 -11.42
C LYS A 491 4.73 -41.82 -12.85
N ARG A 492 5.57 -42.46 -13.69
CA ARG A 492 5.65 -42.15 -15.14
C ARG A 492 4.29 -42.32 -15.82
N GLU A 493 3.56 -43.38 -15.48
CA GLU A 493 2.24 -43.67 -16.04
C GLU A 493 1.22 -42.56 -15.70
N GLU A 494 1.33 -41.94 -14.54
CA GLU A 494 0.48 -40.82 -14.14
C GLU A 494 0.78 -39.52 -14.92
N LEU A 495 2.04 -39.32 -15.30
CA LEU A 495 2.49 -38.16 -16.06
C LEU A 495 2.11 -38.27 -17.55
N GLU A 496 2.20 -39.49 -18.13
CA GLU A 496 1.92 -39.75 -19.52
C GLU A 496 0.42 -40.00 -19.78
N ALA A 497 -0.35 -40.30 -18.74
CA ALA A 497 -1.78 -40.53 -18.87
C ALA A 497 -2.53 -39.24 -19.21
N PRO A 498 -3.43 -39.27 -20.20
CA PRO A 498 -4.27 -38.12 -20.53
C PRO A 498 -5.23 -37.72 -19.40
N GLY A 499 -5.26 -38.49 -18.31
CA GLY A 499 -6.24 -38.41 -17.24
C GLY A 499 -7.58 -39.08 -17.62
N ILE A 500 -8.34 -39.47 -16.62
CA ILE A 500 -9.70 -39.99 -16.84
C ILE A 500 -10.59 -38.81 -17.19
N ALA A 501 -11.12 -38.80 -18.42
CA ALA A 501 -12.04 -37.76 -18.86
C ALA A 501 -13.26 -37.69 -17.93
N SER A 502 -13.57 -36.55 -17.41
CA SER A 502 -14.80 -36.36 -16.66
C SER A 502 -15.98 -36.26 -17.61
N PRO A 503 -17.02 -37.10 -17.45
CA PRO A 503 -18.26 -36.93 -18.20
C PRO A 503 -19.05 -35.70 -17.73
N ALA A 504 -18.81 -35.20 -16.51
CA ALA A 504 -19.44 -34.02 -15.98
C ALA A 504 -18.89 -32.76 -16.67
N LYS A 505 -19.76 -31.88 -17.11
CA LYS A 505 -19.46 -30.55 -17.64
C LYS A 505 -20.34 -29.53 -16.96
N PRO A 506 -19.88 -28.31 -16.73
CA PRO A 506 -20.79 -27.25 -16.36
C PRO A 506 -21.78 -26.96 -17.50
N GLY A 507 -23.02 -26.71 -17.16
CA GLY A 507 -23.98 -26.10 -18.08
C GLY A 507 -23.56 -24.66 -18.33
N MET A 508 -23.26 -24.31 -19.59
CA MET A 508 -22.83 -22.96 -19.98
C MET A 508 -23.86 -22.28 -20.86
N GLN A 509 -24.01 -20.96 -20.62
CA GLN A 509 -24.62 -20.05 -21.59
C GLN A 509 -23.53 -19.17 -22.18
N THR A 510 -23.62 -18.86 -23.46
CA THR A 510 -22.63 -18.02 -24.16
C THR A 510 -23.31 -16.84 -24.84
N ASP A 511 -22.55 -15.77 -25.05
CA ASP A 511 -22.97 -14.66 -25.91
C ASP A 511 -22.89 -15.04 -27.40
N SER A 512 -23.20 -14.07 -28.28
CA SER A 512 -23.15 -14.25 -29.74
C SER A 512 -21.76 -14.51 -30.30
N ALA A 513 -20.70 -14.18 -29.57
CA ALA A 513 -19.30 -14.45 -29.92
C ALA A 513 -18.80 -15.79 -29.33
N GLY A 514 -19.64 -16.52 -28.60
CA GLY A 514 -19.31 -17.79 -27.97
C GLY A 514 -18.62 -17.66 -26.60
N TRP A 515 -18.51 -16.47 -26.03
CA TRP A 515 -17.93 -16.29 -24.71
C TRP A 515 -18.91 -16.69 -23.60
N PRO A 516 -18.47 -17.45 -22.55
CA PRO A 516 -19.33 -17.84 -21.46
C PRO A 516 -19.85 -16.64 -20.66
N VAL A 517 -21.17 -16.51 -20.56
CA VAL A 517 -21.86 -15.50 -19.74
C VAL A 517 -22.41 -16.08 -18.44
N SER A 518 -22.48 -17.40 -18.33
CA SER A 518 -22.77 -18.12 -17.08
C SER A 518 -22.26 -19.55 -17.14
N ALA A 519 -21.96 -20.14 -15.98
CA ALA A 519 -21.61 -21.54 -15.85
C ALA A 519 -22.19 -22.10 -14.54
N VAL A 520 -22.85 -23.28 -14.63
CA VAL A 520 -23.55 -23.94 -13.51
C VAL A 520 -23.11 -25.41 -13.46
N TRP A 521 -22.68 -25.88 -12.30
CA TRP A 521 -22.36 -27.29 -12.03
C TRP A 521 -23.51 -28.01 -11.35
N PRO A 522 -23.55 -29.35 -11.43
CA PRO A 522 -24.53 -30.14 -10.68
C PRO A 522 -24.53 -29.78 -9.18
N GLY A 523 -25.69 -29.48 -8.64
CA GLY A 523 -25.86 -29.09 -7.23
C GLY A 523 -25.82 -27.58 -6.96
N MET A 524 -25.46 -26.76 -7.94
CA MET A 524 -25.60 -25.30 -7.86
C MET A 524 -27.01 -24.88 -8.30
N GLN A 525 -27.55 -23.89 -7.60
CA GLN A 525 -28.82 -23.23 -7.99
C GLN A 525 -28.55 -21.97 -8.82
N GLU A 526 -27.45 -21.26 -8.50
CA GLU A 526 -27.01 -20.05 -9.16
C GLU A 526 -25.69 -20.28 -9.89
N PRO A 527 -25.40 -19.56 -10.98
CA PRO A 527 -24.14 -19.72 -11.72
C PRO A 527 -22.92 -19.26 -10.93
N LEU A 528 -21.72 -19.70 -11.37
CA LEU A 528 -20.46 -19.25 -10.81
C LEU A 528 -20.21 -17.74 -11.06
N PHE A 529 -20.71 -17.23 -12.17
CA PHE A 529 -20.61 -15.83 -12.59
C PHE A 529 -21.78 -15.48 -13.50
N THR A 530 -22.00 -14.18 -13.74
CA THR A 530 -23.02 -13.67 -14.66
C THR A 530 -22.38 -12.90 -15.83
N ALA A 531 -23.20 -12.40 -16.74
CA ALA A 531 -22.77 -11.64 -17.92
C ALA A 531 -21.79 -10.49 -17.57
N GLY A 532 -20.82 -10.28 -18.46
CA GLY A 532 -19.77 -9.28 -18.30
C GLY A 532 -18.48 -9.80 -17.63
N LEU A 533 -18.38 -11.12 -17.38
CA LEU A 533 -17.15 -11.70 -16.86
C LEU A 533 -15.96 -11.43 -17.78
N GLY A 534 -14.93 -10.78 -17.24
CA GLY A 534 -13.71 -10.46 -17.96
C GLY A 534 -13.86 -9.39 -19.03
N ASP A 535 -14.90 -8.55 -18.93
CA ASP A 535 -15.03 -7.41 -19.82
C ASP A 535 -14.03 -6.32 -19.40
N PHE A 536 -13.22 -5.91 -20.39
CA PHE A 536 -12.21 -4.88 -20.23
C PHE A 536 -12.80 -3.50 -20.51
N LEU A 537 -12.46 -2.54 -19.66
CA LEU A 537 -12.85 -1.15 -19.76
C LEU A 537 -11.67 -0.24 -19.45
N ALA A 538 -11.40 0.72 -20.32
CA ALA A 538 -10.52 1.84 -20.01
C ALA A 538 -11.34 3.10 -19.70
N VAL A 539 -10.91 3.87 -18.70
CA VAL A 539 -11.36 5.24 -18.46
C VAL A 539 -10.23 6.17 -18.80
N THR A 540 -10.48 7.16 -19.66
CA THR A 540 -9.45 8.09 -20.13
C THR A 540 -9.93 9.53 -19.99
N VAL A 541 -8.97 10.46 -19.94
CA VAL A 541 -9.24 11.91 -20.01
C VAL A 541 -9.30 12.34 -21.47
N VAL A 542 -10.29 13.17 -21.80
CA VAL A 542 -10.53 13.66 -23.18
C VAL A 542 -10.15 15.14 -23.30
N PRO A 543 -9.36 15.55 -24.31
CA PRO A 543 -9.04 16.96 -24.51
C PRO A 543 -10.29 17.86 -24.60
N PRO A 544 -10.29 19.06 -24.01
CA PRO A 544 -9.11 19.78 -23.46
C PRO A 544 -8.74 19.41 -22.01
N ALA A 545 -9.37 18.40 -21.41
CA ALA A 545 -9.04 17.95 -20.07
C ALA A 545 -7.66 17.28 -20.04
N ASP A 546 -6.97 17.48 -18.95
CA ASP A 546 -5.59 17.04 -18.70
C ASP A 546 -5.40 16.64 -17.22
N ARG A 547 -4.16 16.42 -16.77
CA ARG A 547 -3.86 16.15 -15.37
C ARG A 547 -4.25 17.31 -14.45
N GLY A 548 -4.21 18.55 -14.90
CA GLY A 548 -4.72 19.70 -14.14
C GLY A 548 -6.24 19.62 -13.92
N THR A 549 -6.97 18.92 -14.79
CA THR A 549 -8.39 18.61 -14.58
C THR A 549 -8.57 17.62 -13.42
N ILE A 550 -7.68 16.63 -13.31
CA ILE A 550 -7.68 15.67 -12.20
C ILE A 550 -7.41 16.38 -10.87
N GLU A 551 -6.40 17.26 -10.82
CA GLU A 551 -6.10 18.08 -9.64
C GLU A 551 -7.31 18.96 -9.24
N ARG A 552 -7.97 19.60 -10.21
CA ARG A 552 -9.20 20.35 -9.92
C ARG A 552 -10.30 19.49 -9.33
N MET A 553 -10.46 18.26 -9.80
CA MET A 553 -11.45 17.32 -9.25
C MET A 553 -11.11 16.93 -7.81
N HIS A 554 -9.84 16.67 -7.52
CA HIS A 554 -9.39 16.40 -6.14
C HIS A 554 -9.68 17.57 -5.21
N SER A 555 -9.44 18.79 -5.66
CA SER A 555 -9.61 20.01 -4.86
C SER A 555 -11.05 20.55 -4.84
N THR A 556 -11.99 20.02 -5.67
CA THR A 556 -13.39 20.45 -5.70
C THR A 556 -14.19 19.78 -4.59
N PRO A 557 -14.62 20.50 -3.54
CA PRO A 557 -15.34 19.89 -2.42
C PRO A 557 -16.79 19.52 -2.73
N ASP A 558 -17.44 20.28 -3.64
CA ASP A 558 -18.82 20.04 -4.01
C ASP A 558 -18.98 18.78 -4.87
N PRO A 559 -19.76 17.77 -4.43
CA PRO A 559 -19.95 16.53 -5.18
C PRO A 559 -20.60 16.73 -6.56
N ALA A 560 -21.54 17.67 -6.69
CA ALA A 560 -22.24 17.92 -7.96
C ALA A 560 -21.30 18.58 -8.99
N ALA A 561 -20.50 19.53 -8.55
CA ALA A 561 -19.50 20.16 -9.40
C ALA A 561 -18.42 19.17 -9.84
N ARG A 562 -18.00 18.26 -8.96
CA ARG A 562 -17.08 17.17 -9.28
C ARG A 562 -17.64 16.21 -10.32
N GLU A 563 -18.89 15.78 -10.14
CA GLU A 563 -19.56 14.89 -11.10
C GLU A 563 -19.71 15.54 -12.47
N LYS A 564 -20.01 16.84 -12.54
CA LYS A 564 -20.06 17.60 -13.79
C LYS A 564 -18.69 17.60 -14.48
N LEU A 565 -17.59 17.92 -13.75
CA LEU A 565 -16.24 17.88 -14.29
C LEU A 565 -15.89 16.47 -14.80
N ARG A 566 -16.27 15.44 -14.06
CA ARG A 566 -16.05 14.05 -14.45
C ARG A 566 -16.78 13.68 -15.74
N ALA A 567 -18.06 14.04 -15.86
CA ALA A 567 -18.86 13.76 -17.04
C ALA A 567 -18.33 14.46 -18.31
N GLU A 568 -17.78 15.66 -18.15
CA GLU A 568 -17.20 16.42 -19.24
C GLU A 568 -15.80 15.93 -19.65
N ALA A 569 -14.99 15.54 -18.66
CA ALA A 569 -13.56 15.24 -18.86
C ALA A 569 -13.26 13.77 -19.16
N PHE A 570 -14.08 12.83 -18.68
CA PHE A 570 -13.76 11.41 -18.75
C PHE A 570 -14.61 10.67 -19.79
N ARG A 571 -13.97 9.67 -20.42
CA ARG A 571 -14.63 8.73 -21.34
C ARG A 571 -14.33 7.31 -20.92
N GLN A 572 -15.38 6.49 -20.94
CA GLN A 572 -15.28 5.06 -20.84
C GLN A 572 -15.15 4.47 -22.24
N ILE A 573 -14.12 3.67 -22.44
CA ILE A 573 -13.86 3.00 -23.70
C ILE A 573 -13.88 1.50 -23.42
N PRO A 574 -14.99 0.81 -23.72
CA PRO A 574 -15.06 -0.66 -23.60
C PRO A 574 -14.27 -1.32 -24.73
N ALA A 575 -13.75 -2.52 -24.46
CA ALA A 575 -13.19 -3.36 -25.49
C ALA A 575 -14.27 -3.99 -26.38
N THR A 576 -13.90 -4.37 -27.59
CA THR A 576 -14.66 -5.28 -28.45
C THR A 576 -13.94 -6.63 -28.51
N TYR A 577 -14.65 -7.68 -28.90
CA TYR A 577 -14.16 -9.03 -28.79
C TYR A 577 -14.31 -9.79 -30.11
N GLY A 578 -13.32 -10.63 -30.43
CA GLY A 578 -13.38 -11.56 -31.55
C GLY A 578 -14.17 -12.84 -31.23
N ALA A 579 -14.17 -13.80 -32.13
CA ALA A 579 -14.79 -15.09 -31.92
C ALA A 579 -14.05 -15.89 -30.83
N THR A 580 -14.79 -16.61 -30.00
CA THR A 580 -14.24 -17.47 -28.96
C THR A 580 -13.79 -18.80 -29.55
N GLN A 581 -12.58 -19.22 -29.24
CA GLN A 581 -12.07 -20.56 -29.46
C GLN A 581 -12.27 -21.40 -28.21
N VAL A 582 -12.82 -22.59 -28.35
CA VAL A 582 -13.06 -23.52 -27.24
C VAL A 582 -12.20 -24.75 -27.40
N GLU A 583 -11.42 -25.06 -26.38
CA GLU A 583 -10.63 -26.29 -26.27
C GLU A 583 -11.14 -27.09 -25.06
N GLU A 584 -11.37 -28.37 -25.28
CA GLU A 584 -11.77 -29.29 -24.22
C GLU A 584 -10.63 -30.25 -23.89
N THR A 585 -10.24 -30.26 -22.61
CA THR A 585 -9.31 -31.27 -22.07
C THR A 585 -10.10 -32.30 -21.23
N PRO A 586 -9.47 -33.42 -20.80
CA PRO A 586 -10.13 -34.35 -19.87
C PRO A 586 -10.68 -33.67 -18.60
N HIS A 587 -10.02 -32.61 -18.11
CA HIS A 587 -10.30 -31.98 -16.80
C HIS A 587 -10.93 -30.59 -16.88
N THR A 588 -10.70 -29.88 -17.98
CA THR A 588 -11.12 -28.45 -18.09
C THR A 588 -11.72 -28.13 -19.45
N LEU A 589 -12.56 -27.09 -19.49
CA LEU A 589 -12.97 -26.38 -20.69
C LEU A 589 -12.22 -25.05 -20.73
N VAL A 590 -11.63 -24.72 -21.86
CA VAL A 590 -10.84 -23.51 -22.06
C VAL A 590 -11.45 -22.69 -23.18
N CYS A 591 -11.90 -21.49 -22.85
CA CYS A 591 -12.39 -20.49 -23.80
C CYS A 591 -11.32 -19.41 -23.95
N THR A 592 -10.88 -19.14 -25.18
CA THR A 592 -9.88 -18.10 -25.51
C THR A 592 -10.49 -17.11 -26.51
N GLN A 593 -10.35 -15.83 -26.25
CA GLN A 593 -10.98 -14.80 -27.06
C GLN A 593 -10.05 -13.60 -27.25
N PRO A 594 -9.85 -13.11 -28.50
CA PRO A 594 -9.14 -11.86 -28.77
C PRO A 594 -9.88 -10.67 -28.18
N VAL A 595 -9.13 -9.71 -27.63
CA VAL A 595 -9.62 -8.46 -27.08
C VAL A 595 -9.11 -7.31 -27.94
N ASN A 596 -10.00 -6.48 -28.47
CA ASN A 596 -9.63 -5.34 -29.30
C ASN A 596 -9.92 -4.04 -28.54
N HIS A 597 -8.87 -3.24 -28.33
CA HIS A 597 -8.96 -1.95 -27.67
C HIS A 597 -7.82 -1.04 -28.13
N PRO A 598 -8.06 0.27 -28.34
CA PRO A 598 -7.05 1.19 -28.90
C PRO A 598 -5.81 1.39 -28.02
N ARG A 599 -5.86 0.97 -26.73
CA ARG A 599 -4.74 1.06 -25.80
C ARG A 599 -3.98 -0.27 -25.60
N LEU A 600 -4.43 -1.34 -26.24
CA LEU A 600 -3.88 -2.69 -26.08
C LEU A 600 -3.46 -3.28 -27.42
N GLU A 601 -2.32 -3.96 -27.42
CA GLU A 601 -1.89 -4.81 -28.51
C GLU A 601 -1.83 -6.27 -28.06
N LYS A 602 -1.99 -7.20 -28.99
CA LYS A 602 -1.90 -8.66 -28.73
C LYS A 602 -2.73 -9.10 -27.52
N ALA A 603 -3.88 -8.46 -27.31
CA ALA A 603 -4.69 -8.71 -26.13
C ALA A 603 -5.57 -9.94 -26.28
N THR A 604 -5.55 -10.78 -25.26
CA THR A 604 -6.32 -12.04 -25.23
C THR A 604 -6.83 -12.28 -23.82
N ARG A 605 -8.14 -12.60 -23.70
CA ARG A 605 -8.72 -13.15 -22.47
C ARG A 605 -8.91 -14.64 -22.59
N ARG A 606 -8.69 -15.37 -21.48
CA ARG A 606 -8.79 -16.83 -21.43
C ARG A 606 -9.51 -17.23 -20.14
N LEU A 607 -10.60 -18.00 -20.29
CA LEU A 607 -11.34 -18.60 -19.18
C LEU A 607 -11.16 -20.10 -19.21
N GLU A 608 -10.66 -20.67 -18.12
CA GLU A 608 -10.55 -22.11 -17.91
C GLU A 608 -11.52 -22.53 -16.81
N LEU A 609 -12.44 -23.45 -17.10
CA LEU A 609 -13.43 -23.98 -16.18
C LEU A 609 -13.12 -25.43 -15.84
N TRP A 610 -13.07 -25.77 -14.56
CA TRP A 610 -12.87 -27.13 -14.06
C TRP A 610 -14.14 -27.95 -14.26
N LYS A 611 -14.05 -29.16 -14.82
CA LYS A 611 -15.24 -29.97 -15.11
C LYS A 611 -15.91 -30.52 -13.85
N ARG A 612 -15.11 -30.90 -12.84
CA ARG A 612 -15.59 -31.58 -11.62
C ARG A 612 -15.84 -30.63 -10.43
N GLU A 613 -15.38 -29.41 -10.53
CA GLU A 613 -15.43 -28.43 -9.44
C GLU A 613 -15.98 -27.12 -9.95
N PRO A 614 -16.89 -26.44 -9.20
CA PRO A 614 -17.35 -25.08 -9.52
C PRO A 614 -16.21 -24.07 -9.36
N ARG A 615 -15.29 -24.13 -10.28
CA ARG A 615 -14.07 -23.33 -10.32
C ARG A 615 -13.79 -22.82 -11.73
N GLY A 616 -13.34 -21.55 -11.81
CA GLY A 616 -12.88 -20.95 -13.05
C GLY A 616 -11.61 -20.15 -12.83
N ARG A 617 -10.72 -20.12 -13.81
CA ARG A 617 -9.56 -19.22 -13.89
C ARG A 617 -9.71 -18.31 -15.08
N LEU A 618 -9.75 -17.01 -14.84
CA LEU A 618 -9.73 -15.99 -15.88
C LEU A 618 -8.33 -15.38 -15.94
N SER A 619 -7.76 -15.26 -17.14
CA SER A 619 -6.56 -14.49 -17.39
C SER A 619 -6.79 -13.47 -18.51
N LEU A 620 -6.14 -12.31 -18.39
CA LEU A 620 -6.05 -11.30 -19.43
C LEU A 620 -4.57 -10.98 -19.66
N ARG A 621 -4.12 -11.17 -20.90
CA ARG A 621 -2.75 -10.82 -21.32
C ARG A 621 -2.82 -9.83 -22.46
N PHE A 622 -1.98 -8.79 -22.40
CA PHE A 622 -1.88 -7.76 -23.43
C PHE A 622 -0.52 -7.07 -23.42
N ASP A 623 -0.18 -6.40 -24.51
CA ASP A 623 0.89 -5.42 -24.56
C ASP A 623 0.25 -4.03 -24.43
N ARG A 624 0.56 -3.27 -23.35
CA ARG A 624 0.06 -1.91 -23.19
C ARG A 624 0.87 -0.96 -24.06
N ILE A 625 0.15 -0.15 -24.84
CA ILE A 625 0.75 0.93 -25.62
C ILE A 625 1.22 2.04 -24.69
N SER A 626 2.49 2.45 -24.83
CA SER A 626 3.09 3.52 -24.03
C SER A 626 2.29 4.81 -24.14
N SER A 627 1.93 5.38 -22.99
CA SER A 627 1.28 6.69 -22.92
C SER A 627 1.37 7.24 -21.50
N PRO A 628 1.83 8.48 -21.32
CA PRO A 628 1.74 9.18 -20.04
C PRO A 628 0.37 9.84 -19.82
N ALA A 629 -0.55 9.77 -20.79
CA ALA A 629 -1.89 10.32 -20.65
C ALA A 629 -2.65 9.62 -19.51
N PRO A 630 -3.45 10.36 -18.73
CA PRO A 630 -4.20 9.76 -17.62
C PRO A 630 -5.21 8.72 -18.10
N GLU A 631 -5.09 7.50 -17.60
CA GLU A 631 -6.01 6.38 -17.89
C GLU A 631 -6.05 5.37 -16.77
N VAL A 632 -7.19 4.70 -16.59
CA VAL A 632 -7.37 3.58 -15.67
C VAL A 632 -7.93 2.40 -16.43
N PHE A 633 -7.38 1.20 -16.20
CA PHE A 633 -7.85 -0.03 -16.81
C PHE A 633 -8.54 -0.92 -15.79
N TYR A 634 -9.72 -1.42 -16.15
CA TYR A 634 -10.54 -2.27 -15.32
C TYR A 634 -10.88 -3.59 -16.01
N LEU A 635 -10.99 -4.65 -15.21
CA LEU A 635 -11.54 -5.93 -15.62
C LEU A 635 -12.73 -6.29 -14.73
N ASN A 636 -13.87 -6.56 -15.37
CA ASN A 636 -15.15 -6.75 -14.70
C ASN A 636 -15.40 -8.18 -14.24
N PHE A 637 -16.02 -8.31 -13.06
CA PHE A 637 -16.53 -9.56 -12.48
C PHE A 637 -17.91 -9.31 -11.87
N ALA A 638 -18.88 -10.15 -12.25
CA ALA A 638 -20.25 -10.03 -11.75
C ALA A 638 -20.73 -11.40 -11.22
N PHE A 639 -21.42 -11.37 -10.07
CA PHE A 639 -21.87 -12.54 -9.34
C PHE A 639 -23.40 -12.59 -9.24
N PRO A 640 -24.00 -13.79 -9.15
CA PRO A 640 -25.44 -13.98 -9.10
C PRO A 640 -26.00 -13.74 -7.69
N VAL A 641 -25.68 -12.61 -7.10
CA VAL A 641 -26.17 -12.19 -5.78
C VAL A 641 -26.79 -10.81 -5.89
N GLU A 642 -27.89 -10.56 -5.21
CA GLU A 642 -28.57 -9.29 -5.28
C GLU A 642 -28.33 -8.46 -4.02
N ARG A 643 -27.86 -7.22 -4.20
CA ARG A 643 -27.64 -6.23 -3.14
C ARG A 643 -26.81 -6.71 -1.95
N VAL A 644 -25.88 -7.64 -2.20
CA VAL A 644 -24.92 -8.14 -1.22
C VAL A 644 -23.59 -7.41 -1.42
N LEU A 645 -23.03 -6.88 -0.35
CA LEU A 645 -21.68 -6.34 -0.35
C LEU A 645 -20.67 -7.50 -0.23
N PRO A 646 -19.54 -7.42 -0.93
CA PRO A 646 -18.45 -8.37 -0.73
C PRO A 646 -17.78 -8.18 0.64
N VAL A 647 -17.19 -9.25 1.16
CA VAL A 647 -16.20 -9.17 2.23
C VAL A 647 -14.82 -9.21 1.58
N PHE A 648 -13.97 -8.26 1.91
CA PHE A 648 -12.56 -8.19 1.52
C PHE A 648 -11.64 -8.59 2.68
N SER A 649 -10.36 -8.86 2.39
CA SER A 649 -9.30 -9.01 3.39
C SER A 649 -8.16 -8.03 3.09
N ASN A 650 -7.65 -7.36 4.13
CA ASN A 650 -6.45 -6.55 4.05
C ASN A 650 -5.55 -6.83 5.26
N GLY A 651 -4.29 -7.22 5.03
CA GLY A 651 -3.34 -7.64 6.07
C GLY A 651 -3.82 -8.85 6.89
N GLY A 652 -4.71 -9.68 6.33
CA GLY A 652 -5.34 -10.82 7.00
C GLY A 652 -6.55 -10.45 7.87
N VAL A 653 -7.04 -9.21 7.82
CA VAL A 653 -8.24 -8.76 8.57
C VAL A 653 -9.39 -8.53 7.60
N PRO A 654 -10.51 -9.28 7.74
CA PRO A 654 -11.67 -9.10 6.87
C PRO A 654 -12.46 -7.83 7.21
N PHE A 655 -13.06 -7.20 6.18
CA PHE A 655 -13.98 -6.09 6.33
C PHE A 655 -15.03 -6.06 5.21
N THR A 656 -16.15 -5.41 5.46
CA THR A 656 -17.20 -5.18 4.46
C THR A 656 -17.17 -3.71 4.04
N PRO A 657 -16.92 -3.39 2.76
CA PRO A 657 -17.00 -2.02 2.25
C PRO A 657 -18.31 -1.34 2.63
N TYR A 658 -18.26 -0.04 2.88
CA TYR A 658 -19.37 0.82 3.30
C TYR A 658 -19.93 0.54 4.71
N ASP A 659 -20.12 -0.74 5.10
CA ASP A 659 -20.73 -1.11 6.37
C ASP A 659 -19.70 -1.15 7.52
N ASP A 660 -18.54 -1.79 7.29
CA ASP A 660 -17.46 -1.94 8.27
C ASP A 660 -16.25 -1.08 7.90
N GLN A 661 -16.51 0.21 7.71
CA GLN A 661 -15.54 1.18 7.23
C GLN A 661 -15.72 2.52 7.94
N LEU A 662 -14.62 3.14 8.34
CA LEU A 662 -14.64 4.49 8.89
C LEU A 662 -15.30 5.48 7.92
N LYS A 663 -16.21 6.27 8.43
CA LYS A 663 -16.93 7.25 7.63
C LYS A 663 -15.94 8.31 7.07
N GLY A 664 -16.07 8.63 5.77
CA GLY A 664 -15.22 9.63 5.11
C GLY A 664 -13.91 9.11 4.53
N THR A 665 -13.56 7.84 4.78
CA THR A 665 -12.39 7.19 4.17
C THR A 665 -12.67 6.78 2.71
N CYS A 666 -11.66 6.30 1.99
CA CYS A 666 -11.78 5.95 0.57
C CYS A 666 -12.84 4.87 0.34
N ARG A 667 -13.78 5.16 -0.56
CA ARG A 667 -14.84 4.25 -1.03
C ARG A 667 -14.87 4.09 -2.54
N ASP A 668 -13.90 4.66 -3.21
CA ASP A 668 -13.77 4.58 -4.66
C ASP A 668 -13.06 3.30 -5.08
N TYR A 669 -12.09 2.85 -4.31
CA TYR A 669 -11.32 1.62 -4.50
C TYR A 669 -10.80 1.09 -3.17
N TYR A 670 -10.39 -0.17 -3.17
CA TYR A 670 -9.95 -0.89 -1.99
C TYR A 670 -8.69 -1.67 -2.30
N ALA A 671 -7.66 -1.51 -1.47
CA ALA A 671 -6.53 -2.42 -1.44
C ALA A 671 -6.95 -3.72 -0.74
N ILE A 672 -6.61 -4.86 -1.33
CA ILE A 672 -6.94 -6.18 -0.79
C ILE A 672 -5.73 -7.13 -0.87
N ASP A 673 -5.67 -8.06 0.06
CA ASP A 673 -4.64 -9.10 0.05
C ASP A 673 -4.74 -9.96 -1.20
N SER A 674 -5.87 -10.66 -1.36
CA SER A 674 -6.05 -11.57 -2.49
C SER A 674 -7.50 -11.88 -2.84
N TRP A 675 -8.48 -11.73 -1.93
CA TRP A 675 -9.80 -12.26 -2.19
C TRP A 675 -10.96 -11.31 -1.85
N ALA A 676 -12.07 -11.54 -2.55
CA ALA A 676 -13.39 -11.02 -2.25
C ALA A 676 -14.37 -12.18 -2.12
N ARG A 677 -15.23 -12.17 -1.09
CA ARG A 677 -16.22 -13.22 -0.85
C ARG A 677 -17.62 -12.65 -0.79
N TYR A 678 -18.52 -13.26 -1.56
CA TYR A 678 -19.96 -13.04 -1.47
C TYR A 678 -20.62 -14.22 -0.75
N LYS A 679 -21.60 -13.94 0.12
CA LYS A 679 -22.39 -14.94 0.83
C LYS A 679 -23.86 -14.79 0.50
N SER A 680 -24.53 -15.93 0.25
CA SER A 680 -25.98 -16.00 0.12
C SER A 680 -26.51 -17.32 0.71
N PRO A 681 -27.82 -17.49 0.86
CA PRO A 681 -28.41 -18.77 1.25
C PRO A 681 -28.12 -19.92 0.28
N GLN A 682 -27.82 -19.60 -0.98
CA GLN A 682 -27.51 -20.56 -2.04
C GLN A 682 -26.07 -21.09 -1.95
N GLY A 683 -25.16 -20.31 -1.36
CA GLY A 683 -23.76 -20.68 -1.20
C GLY A 683 -22.84 -19.47 -1.09
N GLU A 684 -21.55 -19.70 -1.22
CA GLU A 684 -20.51 -18.68 -1.14
C GLU A 684 -19.67 -18.65 -2.41
N TRP A 685 -19.45 -17.45 -2.96
CA TRP A 685 -18.56 -17.18 -4.09
C TRP A 685 -17.30 -16.53 -3.59
N LEU A 686 -16.16 -17.10 -3.98
CA LEU A 686 -14.84 -16.55 -3.73
C LEU A 686 -14.21 -16.14 -5.05
N TRP A 687 -13.91 -14.87 -5.19
CA TRP A 687 -13.07 -14.32 -6.23
C TRP A 687 -11.68 -14.07 -5.65
N VAL A 688 -10.63 -14.46 -6.38
CA VAL A 688 -9.26 -14.31 -5.93
C VAL A 688 -8.44 -13.66 -7.02
N THR A 689 -7.68 -12.63 -6.66
CA THR A 689 -6.73 -11.98 -7.55
C THR A 689 -5.31 -12.44 -7.26
N ARG A 690 -4.59 -12.77 -8.31
CA ARG A 690 -3.19 -13.13 -8.21
C ARG A 690 -2.27 -11.91 -8.30
N ASP A 691 -2.56 -10.97 -9.19
CA ASP A 691 -1.64 -9.93 -9.62
C ASP A 691 -2.13 -8.51 -9.31
N ALA A 692 -3.41 -8.21 -9.55
CA ALA A 692 -4.00 -6.91 -9.21
C ALA A 692 -4.31 -6.81 -7.72
N ALA A 693 -3.95 -5.69 -7.09
CA ALA A 693 -4.13 -5.49 -5.65
C ALA A 693 -5.29 -4.55 -5.30
N LEU A 694 -5.86 -3.85 -6.29
CA LEU A 694 -6.91 -2.86 -6.12
C LEU A 694 -8.20 -3.31 -6.81
N VAL A 695 -9.32 -3.05 -6.15
CA VAL A 695 -10.67 -3.34 -6.66
C VAL A 695 -11.63 -2.21 -6.39
N THR A 696 -12.69 -2.11 -7.21
CA THR A 696 -13.86 -1.27 -6.95
C THR A 696 -15.07 -2.13 -6.64
N VAL A 697 -16.07 -1.59 -5.97
CA VAL A 697 -17.41 -2.20 -5.82
C VAL A 697 -18.37 -1.50 -6.76
N GLY A 698 -19.09 -2.25 -7.58
CA GLY A 698 -19.89 -1.72 -8.67
C GLY A 698 -19.08 -1.34 -9.91
N GLY A 699 -19.46 -0.30 -10.61
CA GLY A 699 -18.79 0.18 -11.81
C GLY A 699 -17.46 0.90 -11.54
N PRO A 700 -16.80 1.43 -12.58
CA PRO A 700 -15.55 2.17 -12.42
C PRO A 700 -15.76 3.44 -11.60
N HIS A 701 -14.86 3.71 -10.64
CA HIS A 701 -15.01 4.77 -9.65
C HIS A 701 -13.81 5.73 -9.64
N THR A 702 -13.48 6.27 -10.75
CA THR A 702 -12.37 7.22 -10.81
C THR A 702 -12.79 8.56 -10.22
N LEU A 703 -12.19 8.93 -9.08
CA LEU A 703 -12.34 10.23 -8.39
C LEU A 703 -13.78 10.64 -8.03
N LEU A 704 -14.66 9.67 -7.74
CA LEU A 704 -16.05 9.95 -7.38
C LEU A 704 -16.24 10.43 -5.94
N ARG A 705 -15.35 10.03 -5.03
CA ARG A 705 -15.49 10.25 -3.58
C ARG A 705 -16.85 9.77 -3.07
N ARG A 706 -17.18 8.54 -3.35
CA ARG A 706 -18.44 7.93 -2.95
C ARG A 706 -18.65 7.95 -1.45
N THR A 707 -19.89 8.21 -1.05
CA THR A 707 -20.32 8.18 0.34
C THR A 707 -21.29 7.04 0.63
N THR A 708 -21.92 6.48 -0.40
CA THR A 708 -22.93 5.41 -0.31
C THR A 708 -22.59 4.26 -1.25
N ALA A 709 -23.02 3.06 -0.89
CA ALA A 709 -22.85 1.89 -1.72
C ALA A 709 -23.56 2.06 -3.08
N PRO A 710 -22.95 1.57 -4.18
CA PRO A 710 -23.61 1.58 -5.50
C PRO A 710 -24.77 0.57 -5.54
N PRO A 711 -25.69 0.69 -6.51
CA PRO A 711 -26.80 -0.26 -6.66
C PRO A 711 -26.34 -1.66 -7.11
N ASP A 712 -25.22 -1.74 -7.85
CA ASP A 712 -24.64 -2.95 -8.42
C ASP A 712 -23.53 -3.55 -7.55
N THR A 713 -23.81 -3.77 -6.25
CA THR A 713 -22.86 -4.30 -5.27
C THR A 713 -22.39 -5.72 -5.56
N ASN A 714 -23.15 -6.47 -6.40
CA ASN A 714 -22.77 -7.79 -6.89
C ASN A 714 -21.64 -7.79 -7.94
N ARG A 715 -21.12 -6.63 -8.24
CA ARG A 715 -20.07 -6.40 -9.24
C ARG A 715 -18.81 -5.87 -8.56
N ILE A 716 -17.67 -6.41 -8.93
CA ILE A 716 -16.36 -5.84 -8.63
C ILE A 716 -15.58 -5.65 -9.93
N MET A 717 -14.73 -4.64 -9.96
CA MET A 717 -13.79 -4.45 -11.04
C MET A 717 -12.38 -4.44 -10.49
N ALA A 718 -11.52 -5.32 -11.02
CA ALA A 718 -10.09 -5.26 -10.72
C ALA A 718 -9.47 -4.08 -11.45
N MET A 719 -8.72 -3.24 -10.75
CA MET A 719 -7.91 -2.17 -11.33
C MET A 719 -6.59 -2.76 -11.79
N LEU A 720 -6.37 -2.78 -13.12
CA LEU A 720 -5.19 -3.39 -13.73
C LEU A 720 -4.05 -2.40 -13.92
N PHE A 721 -4.38 -1.13 -14.07
CA PHE A 721 -3.46 -0.02 -14.27
C PHE A 721 -4.17 1.29 -13.88
N ASP A 722 -3.45 2.20 -13.22
CA ASP A 722 -3.95 3.54 -12.89
C ASP A 722 -2.78 4.54 -12.90
N ASN A 723 -2.83 5.53 -13.78
CA ASN A 723 -1.91 6.66 -13.79
C ASN A 723 -2.65 8.01 -13.67
N PHE A 724 -3.83 8.03 -13.08
CA PHE A 724 -4.57 9.27 -12.77
C PHE A 724 -3.90 10.12 -11.69
N TRP A 725 -2.76 9.70 -11.21
CA TRP A 725 -2.00 10.41 -10.20
C TRP A 725 -1.27 11.62 -10.79
N HIS A 726 -1.10 12.68 -10.01
CA HIS A 726 -0.43 13.91 -10.46
C HIS A 726 1.05 13.99 -10.04
N THR A 727 1.50 13.16 -9.10
CA THR A 727 2.88 13.10 -8.58
C THR A 727 3.14 11.76 -7.86
N ASN A 728 4.35 11.48 -7.43
CA ASN A 728 4.80 10.37 -6.57
C ASN A 728 4.78 8.97 -7.19
N PHE A 729 4.19 8.76 -8.34
CA PHE A 729 4.01 7.43 -8.92
C PHE A 729 4.42 7.37 -10.38
N VAL A 730 4.46 6.16 -10.93
CA VAL A 730 4.84 5.92 -12.32
C VAL A 730 3.76 6.43 -13.26
N ALA A 731 4.09 7.42 -14.07
CA ALA A 731 3.15 7.99 -15.05
C ALA A 731 3.04 7.20 -16.34
N ASN A 732 4.09 6.46 -16.72
CA ASN A 732 4.12 5.69 -17.96
C ASN A 732 4.72 4.28 -17.71
N SER A 733 3.89 3.26 -17.86
CA SER A 733 4.30 1.85 -17.85
C SER A 733 3.75 1.17 -19.10
N SER A 734 4.59 0.49 -19.86
CA SER A 734 4.24 -0.11 -21.15
C SER A 734 4.74 -1.56 -21.28
N GLY A 735 4.34 -2.25 -22.34
CA GLY A 735 4.77 -3.59 -22.66
C GLY A 735 3.84 -4.67 -22.11
N THR A 736 4.31 -5.91 -22.10
CA THR A 736 3.49 -7.08 -21.77
C THR A 736 3.08 -7.09 -20.29
N MET A 737 1.78 -7.28 -20.08
CA MET A 737 1.15 -7.46 -18.77
C MET A 737 0.23 -8.68 -18.82
N GLU A 738 0.19 -9.42 -17.72
CA GLU A 738 -0.72 -10.56 -17.55
C GLU A 738 -1.31 -10.52 -16.15
N PHE A 739 -2.64 -10.69 -16.07
CA PHE A 739 -3.38 -10.72 -14.83
C PHE A 739 -4.18 -12.01 -14.75
N GLN A 740 -4.15 -12.67 -13.61
CA GLN A 740 -4.86 -13.91 -13.35
C GLN A 740 -5.78 -13.79 -12.14
N PHE A 741 -6.97 -14.39 -12.29
CA PHE A 741 -8.02 -14.39 -11.30
C PHE A 741 -8.62 -15.78 -11.20
N GLU A 742 -9.00 -16.17 -9.97
CA GLU A 742 -9.71 -17.43 -9.72
C GLU A 742 -11.12 -17.14 -9.23
N LEU A 743 -12.04 -18.01 -9.60
CA LEU A 743 -13.42 -18.03 -9.18
C LEU A 743 -13.71 -19.40 -8.57
N LEU A 744 -14.32 -19.43 -7.41
CA LEU A 744 -14.73 -20.65 -6.72
C LEU A 744 -16.13 -20.48 -6.12
N TRP A 745 -16.95 -21.49 -6.23
CA TRP A 745 -18.18 -21.60 -5.46
C TRP A 745 -18.14 -22.84 -4.57
N ARG A 746 -18.56 -22.69 -3.31
CA ARG A 746 -18.82 -23.80 -2.39
C ARG A 746 -20.07 -23.50 -1.59
N LYS A 747 -20.72 -24.51 -1.03
CA LYS A 747 -21.85 -24.31 -0.12
C LYS A 747 -21.44 -23.47 1.09
N GLN A 748 -20.24 -23.67 1.60
CA GLN A 748 -19.58 -22.89 2.65
C GLN A 748 -18.07 -22.83 2.41
N ILE A 749 -17.44 -21.70 2.73
CA ILE A 749 -15.99 -21.51 2.72
C ILE A 749 -15.55 -21.08 4.12
N PRO A 750 -15.23 -22.05 5.01
CA PRO A 750 -14.93 -21.75 6.41
C PRO A 750 -13.68 -20.86 6.58
N ASP A 751 -12.65 -21.12 5.79
CA ASP A 751 -11.39 -20.36 5.77
C ASP A 751 -11.13 -19.83 4.35
N PRO A 752 -11.57 -18.60 4.05
CA PRO A 752 -11.35 -17.99 2.73
C PRO A 752 -9.87 -17.69 2.44
N ASP A 753 -9.05 -17.47 3.46
CA ASP A 753 -7.60 -17.28 3.28
C ASP A 753 -6.93 -18.58 2.83
N ALA A 754 -7.27 -19.72 3.43
CA ALA A 754 -6.74 -21.01 3.01
C ALA A 754 -7.22 -21.41 1.60
N ALA A 755 -8.50 -21.14 1.29
CA ALA A 755 -9.04 -21.39 -0.05
C ALA A 755 -8.35 -20.49 -1.09
N ALA A 756 -8.20 -19.21 -0.83
CA ALA A 756 -7.53 -18.26 -1.71
C ALA A 756 -6.06 -18.64 -1.92
N GLU A 757 -5.34 -18.96 -0.83
CA GLU A 757 -3.96 -19.46 -0.90
C GLU A 757 -3.84 -20.65 -1.85
N THR A 758 -4.71 -21.64 -1.72
CA THR A 758 -4.70 -22.86 -2.56
C THR A 758 -5.00 -22.54 -4.02
N LEU A 759 -5.90 -21.60 -4.30
CA LEU A 759 -6.27 -21.20 -5.66
C LEU A 759 -5.12 -20.49 -6.40
N VAL A 760 -4.38 -19.63 -5.71
CA VAL A 760 -3.27 -18.88 -6.33
C VAL A 760 -1.93 -19.59 -6.25
N SER A 761 -1.79 -20.60 -5.38
CA SER A 761 -0.56 -21.40 -5.27
C SER A 761 -0.50 -22.43 -6.38
N THR A 762 0.56 -22.40 -7.16
CA THR A 762 0.89 -23.51 -8.06
C THR A 762 1.69 -24.52 -7.24
N PRO A 763 1.41 -25.82 -7.30
CA PRO A 763 2.22 -26.79 -6.59
C PRO A 763 3.66 -26.73 -7.09
N VAL A 764 4.59 -26.92 -6.17
CA VAL A 764 6.02 -26.92 -6.49
C VAL A 764 6.36 -28.24 -7.16
N VAL A 765 6.86 -28.18 -8.40
CA VAL A 765 7.29 -29.37 -9.15
C VAL A 765 8.80 -29.47 -9.11
N VAL A 766 9.31 -30.61 -8.66
CA VAL A 766 10.75 -30.84 -8.46
C VAL A 766 11.17 -32.12 -9.14
N ILE A 767 12.23 -32.05 -9.92
CA ILE A 767 12.94 -33.25 -10.42
C ILE A 767 14.09 -33.54 -9.46
N ASN A 768 14.01 -34.68 -8.77
CA ASN A 768 15.08 -35.17 -7.91
C ASN A 768 16.00 -36.06 -8.79
N PRO A 769 17.28 -35.66 -9.00
CA PRO A 769 18.18 -36.39 -9.89
C PRO A 769 18.64 -37.71 -9.27
N ALA A 770 19.04 -38.70 -10.14
CA ALA A 770 19.56 -39.96 -9.68
C ALA A 770 20.90 -39.87 -8.90
N ASN A 771 21.67 -38.82 -9.15
CA ASN A 771 22.89 -38.49 -8.41
C ASN A 771 22.79 -37.05 -7.88
N PRO A 772 22.16 -36.84 -6.72
CA PRO A 772 22.08 -35.51 -6.13
C PRO A 772 23.49 -35.01 -5.71
N ALA A 773 23.71 -33.71 -5.78
CA ALA A 773 24.89 -33.09 -5.16
C ALA A 773 24.94 -33.46 -3.67
N SER A 774 26.17 -33.62 -3.12
CA SER A 774 26.30 -34.02 -1.73
C SER A 774 25.55 -33.06 -0.79
N PRO A 775 25.03 -33.57 0.35
CA PRO A 775 24.39 -32.70 1.36
C PRO A 775 25.29 -31.56 1.82
N GLU A 776 26.64 -31.76 1.82
CA GLU A 776 27.62 -30.74 2.17
C GLU A 776 27.67 -29.63 1.10
N LEU A 777 27.71 -29.98 -0.19
CA LEU A 777 27.65 -29.01 -1.28
C LEU A 777 26.30 -28.25 -1.25
N MET A 778 25.21 -28.94 -0.99
CA MET A 778 23.90 -28.30 -0.88
C MET A 778 23.87 -27.31 0.31
N LYS A 779 24.48 -27.64 1.45
CA LYS A 779 24.62 -26.73 2.57
C LYS A 779 25.51 -25.54 2.23
N SER A 780 26.62 -25.74 1.49
CA SER A 780 27.54 -24.67 1.12
C SER A 780 26.91 -23.60 0.22
N LEU A 781 25.86 -23.95 -0.56
CA LEU A 781 25.12 -23.01 -1.39
C LEU A 781 24.31 -21.99 -0.55
N PHE A 782 24.10 -22.26 0.74
CA PHE A 782 23.43 -21.37 1.68
C PHE A 782 24.41 -20.58 2.57
N THR A 783 25.69 -20.85 2.46
CA THR A 783 26.73 -20.08 3.17
C THR A 783 27.15 -18.92 2.28
N PRO A 784 27.14 -17.67 2.78
CA PRO A 784 27.54 -16.50 1.99
C PRO A 784 29.01 -16.58 1.59
#